data_8608afa880f54feceee29ea4e094b6b0
#
_entry.id   8608afa880f54feceee29ea4e094b6b0
#
_cell.length_a   1.000
_cell.length_b   1.000
_cell.length_c   1.000
_cell.angle_alpha   90.00
_cell.angle_beta   90.00
_cell.angle_gamma   90.00
#
_symmetry.space_group_name_H-M   'P 1'
#
loop_
_entity.id
_entity.type
_entity.pdbx_description
1 polymer ?
#
loop_
_entity_poly.entity_id
_entity_poly.type
_entity_poly.pdbx_seq_one_letter_code
_entity_poly.pdbx_strand_id
1 'polypeptide(L)'
;MKKLFTCFWMACLMLAVLLVLPLSTKAAESGFIPTVNIVTTAGDVVALPSEVQQADSRYQLATTKVQWESINPEIFNDVGEHVVLGKTEDGQKTVKGVIHVFSKAKPVNVAAIGDSITYGMNVENVLYNAYPKQLNNRLGANYNVTNYGNSGKTLLEGGNDPYIRTTQYTQSLASNPNIVIIQLGTNDSKPVNFAKIDQYVGDYVKLINKYKALATKPVVYVTLPPVVFNTAYTINQANMDKILPKIVEAAEKANVDVSIIDNQTATVDAKEFVPDSVHPNGKGAAILANNVYHTITGEQPELSGKVAANAYNTSYGAINAIPTTADKTLFLSNISTKNWVSYKNVNFDKSLESLQMSAAIPYDATSVEVKLDSPTGQTIGTKVLNRTGNVNTWALNTIPTTTVSGTHDVYFIFSRPATATNVELVRLGSIDFSYDAAKPTEIMSAQDLEAALASGLTNLKLMNNITFTKNLQLSDDTKLNLNGYTMDTANYYLSKNDAAGKRIQFDIFGGNVAGKNVYGSIYSATSENSNYGMNINAKDITFNGTLFIRNNVLNTVVTFDGHNVIKSTTGSNVYVRNMTIKAGAYYYGSTEGGGSTNESGSTVITMGVGNTDKNFIVEPQAKVELYPGSKGTGYGQNAIYGFSKISIENGASFTANGARPMIRTEYTAKNARVEVAPNAVFDVRTTDATEGFSFSYGIDYVFDHAMYLNLESPTKTNFMYAYRNSSISIYGGKISVWNAANATQSWNPVEVFQLNNILSGKNMGTLTTSSAELKNTFGSFANYVRITNQN
;
A
#
# COMPACT_ATOMS: atom_id res chain seq x y z
N MET A 1 -14.07 -82.13 4.36
CA MET A 1 -13.77 -80.96 3.60
C MET A 1 -14.05 -79.66 4.35
N LYS A 2 -14.95 -79.56 5.32
CA LYS A 2 -15.22 -78.32 6.08
C LYS A 2 -14.20 -77.97 7.18
N LYS A 3 -13.39 -78.85 7.63
CA LYS A 3 -12.36 -78.61 8.67
C LYS A 3 -10.98 -78.18 8.09
N LEU A 4 -10.73 -78.44 6.80
CA LEU A 4 -9.50 -77.93 6.18
C LEU A 4 -9.58 -76.44 5.75
N PHE A 5 -10.76 -75.92 5.47
CA PHE A 5 -10.96 -74.56 5.03
C PHE A 5 -10.83 -73.57 6.18
N THR A 6 -11.18 -73.92 7.42
CA THR A 6 -11.05 -73.11 8.60
C THR A 6 -9.63 -72.92 9.07
N CYS A 7 -8.75 -73.89 8.89
CA CYS A 7 -7.33 -73.74 9.23
C CYS A 7 -6.57 -72.86 8.20
N PHE A 8 -6.99 -72.82 6.95
CA PHE A 8 -6.35 -72.01 5.92
C PHE A 8 -6.68 -70.52 6.10
N TRP A 9 -7.90 -70.18 6.54
CA TRP A 9 -8.31 -68.82 6.85
C TRP A 9 -7.68 -68.30 8.15
N MET A 10 -7.51 -69.10 9.17
CA MET A 10 -6.82 -68.71 10.40
C MET A 10 -5.31 -68.54 10.17
N ALA A 11 -4.70 -69.35 9.31
CA ALA A 11 -3.28 -69.20 8.96
C ALA A 11 -3.05 -67.89 8.11
N CYS A 12 -3.96 -67.55 7.21
CA CYS A 12 -3.90 -66.31 6.45
C CYS A 12 -4.21 -65.08 7.30
N LEU A 13 -5.11 -65.18 8.31
CA LEU A 13 -5.35 -64.10 9.25
C LEU A 13 -4.17 -63.87 10.24
N MET A 14 -3.50 -64.94 10.69
CA MET A 14 -2.27 -64.81 11.50
C MET A 14 -1.08 -64.29 10.69
N LEU A 15 -0.98 -64.59 9.39
CA LEU A 15 0.06 -64.02 8.52
C LEU A 15 -0.22 -62.57 8.19
N ALA A 16 -1.48 -62.14 8.11
CA ALA A 16 -1.86 -60.74 7.91
C ALA A 16 -1.70 -59.89 9.18
N VAL A 17 -1.84 -60.47 10.38
CA VAL A 17 -1.62 -59.81 11.68
C VAL A 17 -0.13 -59.73 12.02
N LEU A 18 0.73 -60.62 11.50
CA LEU A 18 2.19 -60.52 11.66
C LEU A 18 2.85 -59.55 10.65
N LEU A 19 2.12 -59.02 9.67
CA LEU A 19 2.62 -58.03 8.70
C LEU A 19 2.19 -56.58 9.05
N VAL A 20 1.48 -56.37 10.17
CA VAL A 20 1.12 -55.05 10.73
C VAL A 20 1.65 -54.97 12.16
N LEU A 21 2.81 -55.51 12.41
CA LEU A 21 3.66 -54.98 13.48
C LEU A 21 4.22 -53.68 12.90
N PRO A 22 4.08 -52.52 13.59
CA PRO A 22 4.85 -51.38 13.21
C PRO A 22 6.30 -51.85 13.17
N LEU A 23 6.94 -51.77 12.01
CA LEU A 23 8.38 -51.71 11.94
C LEU A 23 8.73 -50.66 12.98
N SER A 24 9.27 -51.09 14.12
CA SER A 24 10.02 -50.19 14.97
C SER A 24 11.05 -49.59 14.03
N THR A 25 10.79 -48.38 13.56
CA THR A 25 11.83 -47.62 12.90
C THR A 25 12.96 -47.62 13.92
N LYS A 26 14.04 -48.36 13.64
CA LYS A 26 15.32 -48.15 14.29
C LYS A 26 15.45 -46.64 14.35
N ALA A 27 15.60 -46.09 15.57
CA ALA A 27 15.88 -44.68 15.74
C ALA A 27 16.97 -44.32 14.73
N ALA A 28 16.70 -43.41 13.85
CA ALA A 28 17.63 -42.98 12.84
C ALA A 28 18.92 -42.64 13.57
N GLU A 29 20.06 -43.21 13.16
CA GLU A 29 21.35 -42.91 13.76
C GLU A 29 21.50 -41.39 13.86
N SER A 30 21.96 -40.93 15.03
CA SER A 30 21.98 -39.56 15.51
C SER A 30 22.49 -38.57 14.48
N GLY A 31 21.57 -37.85 13.83
CA GLY A 31 21.87 -36.71 13.01
C GLY A 31 21.94 -35.40 13.77
N PHE A 32 21.96 -34.31 13.07
CA PHE A 32 22.13 -32.96 13.54
C PHE A 32 20.85 -32.42 14.20
N ILE A 33 20.99 -31.72 15.34
CA ILE A 33 19.91 -30.90 15.92
C ILE A 33 20.32 -29.43 15.71
N PRO A 34 19.55 -28.64 14.94
CA PRO A 34 19.82 -27.20 14.77
C PRO A 34 19.77 -26.47 16.12
N THR A 35 20.57 -25.43 16.28
CA THR A 35 20.43 -24.53 17.42
C THR A 35 19.03 -23.92 17.42
N VAL A 36 18.39 -23.89 18.59
CA VAL A 36 17.11 -23.22 18.78
C VAL A 36 17.37 -21.77 19.17
N ASN A 37 17.37 -20.88 18.21
CA ASN A 37 17.49 -19.46 18.46
C ASN A 37 16.11 -18.86 18.72
N ILE A 38 15.92 -18.21 19.86
CA ILE A 38 14.71 -17.47 20.21
C ILE A 38 15.09 -16.01 20.43
N VAL A 39 14.31 -15.09 19.88
CA VAL A 39 14.55 -13.66 19.99
C VAL A 39 13.46 -12.99 20.83
N THR A 40 13.88 -12.07 21.69
CA THR A 40 12.99 -11.25 22.50
C THR A 40 13.59 -9.86 22.73
N THR A 41 12.84 -8.97 23.38
CA THR A 41 13.33 -7.67 23.82
C THR A 41 13.34 -7.56 25.35
N ALA A 42 14.20 -6.71 25.89
CA ALA A 42 14.41 -6.60 27.33
C ALA A 42 13.10 -6.41 28.12
N GLY A 43 12.85 -7.27 29.08
CA GLY A 43 11.65 -7.32 29.90
C GLY A 43 10.51 -8.18 29.34
N ASP A 44 10.64 -8.71 28.11
CA ASP A 44 9.63 -9.60 27.52
C ASP A 44 10.07 -11.05 27.71
N VAL A 45 9.32 -11.81 28.49
CA VAL A 45 9.60 -13.22 28.81
C VAL A 45 9.10 -14.10 27.67
N VAL A 46 9.94 -15.03 27.21
CA VAL A 46 9.59 -16.03 26.20
C VAL A 46 9.87 -17.43 26.68
N ALA A 47 9.21 -18.42 26.09
CA ALA A 47 9.44 -19.83 26.38
C ALA A 47 10.23 -20.48 25.23
N LEU A 48 11.08 -21.46 25.58
CA LEU A 48 11.66 -22.33 24.56
C LEU A 48 10.63 -23.39 24.13
N PRO A 49 10.61 -23.80 22.84
CA PRO A 49 9.65 -24.77 22.34
C PRO A 49 9.81 -26.13 23.01
N SER A 50 8.70 -26.81 23.28
CA SER A 50 8.72 -28.18 23.87
C SER A 50 9.12 -29.26 22.86
N GLU A 51 9.11 -28.93 21.57
CA GLU A 51 9.55 -29.81 20.48
C GLU A 51 10.53 -29.05 19.59
N VAL A 52 11.55 -29.76 19.11
CA VAL A 52 12.59 -29.21 18.25
C VAL A 52 12.80 -30.09 17.03
N GLN A 53 13.35 -29.54 15.98
CA GLN A 53 13.72 -30.27 14.77
C GLN A 53 15.00 -31.07 15.00
N GLN A 54 15.00 -32.30 14.50
CA GLN A 54 16.15 -33.19 14.46
C GLN A 54 16.28 -33.75 13.05
N ALA A 55 17.46 -33.63 12.46
CA ALA A 55 17.78 -34.27 11.18
C ALA A 55 18.29 -35.71 11.37
N ASP A 56 17.95 -36.61 10.46
CA ASP A 56 18.58 -37.91 10.34
C ASP A 56 19.94 -37.81 9.60
N SER A 57 20.63 -38.91 9.37
CA SER A 57 21.90 -38.96 8.63
C SER A 57 21.77 -38.59 7.15
N ARG A 58 20.55 -38.41 6.62
CA ARG A 58 20.24 -37.97 5.26
C ARG A 58 19.72 -36.53 5.28
N TYR A 59 19.79 -35.85 6.42
CA TYR A 59 19.29 -34.49 6.63
C TYR A 59 17.77 -34.33 6.44
N GLN A 60 17.01 -35.44 6.63
CA GLN A 60 15.56 -35.34 6.70
C GLN A 60 15.14 -34.91 8.10
N LEU A 61 14.26 -33.89 8.18
CA LEU A 61 13.81 -33.35 9.46
C LEU A 61 12.65 -34.17 10.03
N ALA A 62 12.68 -34.34 11.35
CA ALA A 62 11.58 -34.82 12.18
C ALA A 62 11.56 -33.99 13.48
N THR A 63 10.43 -33.97 14.17
CA THR A 63 10.33 -33.36 15.49
C THR A 63 10.70 -34.32 16.60
N THR A 64 11.34 -33.83 17.65
CA THR A 64 11.59 -34.55 18.91
C THR A 64 11.26 -33.64 20.08
N LYS A 65 10.69 -34.23 21.12
CA LYS A 65 10.44 -33.50 22.37
C LYS A 65 11.74 -33.21 23.11
N VAL A 66 11.76 -32.09 23.78
CA VAL A 66 12.89 -31.61 24.53
C VAL A 66 12.47 -31.17 25.93
N GLN A 67 13.29 -31.51 26.91
CA GLN A 67 13.18 -30.99 28.27
C GLN A 67 14.34 -30.00 28.50
N TRP A 68 13.99 -28.73 28.63
CA TRP A 68 14.93 -27.64 28.89
C TRP A 68 15.30 -27.55 30.36
N GLU A 69 16.53 -27.10 30.64
CA GLU A 69 16.91 -26.65 31.97
C GLU A 69 16.06 -25.45 32.40
N SER A 70 15.92 -25.25 33.72
CA SER A 70 15.19 -24.12 34.26
C SER A 70 15.83 -22.81 33.86
N ILE A 71 15.04 -21.91 33.30
CA ILE A 71 15.46 -20.57 32.87
C ILE A 71 15.33 -19.63 34.08
N ASN A 72 16.42 -18.93 34.43
CA ASN A 72 16.34 -17.82 35.37
C ASN A 72 15.63 -16.64 34.70
N PRO A 73 14.49 -16.15 35.20
CA PRO A 73 13.76 -15.03 34.59
C PRO A 73 14.56 -13.73 34.46
N GLU A 74 15.60 -13.53 35.25
CA GLU A 74 16.45 -12.33 35.20
C GLU A 74 17.17 -12.17 33.84
N ILE A 75 17.40 -13.26 33.10
CA ILE A 75 18.04 -13.17 31.78
C ILE A 75 17.26 -12.31 30.80
N PHE A 76 15.92 -12.22 30.96
CA PHE A 76 15.08 -11.40 30.08
C PHE A 76 15.26 -9.89 30.28
N ASN A 77 15.92 -9.48 31.37
CA ASN A 77 16.31 -8.09 31.62
C ASN A 77 17.74 -7.78 31.18
N ASP A 78 18.54 -8.83 30.88
CA ASP A 78 19.93 -8.70 30.48
C ASP A 78 20.09 -8.82 28.96
N VAL A 79 20.45 -7.70 28.32
CA VAL A 79 20.63 -7.62 26.86
C VAL A 79 21.86 -8.42 26.45
N GLY A 80 21.65 -9.45 25.62
CA GLY A 80 22.72 -10.34 25.17
C GLY A 80 22.23 -11.70 24.72
N GLU A 81 23.14 -12.64 24.64
CA GLU A 81 22.88 -14.04 24.26
C GLU A 81 22.97 -14.93 25.53
N HIS A 82 21.90 -15.67 25.79
CA HIS A 82 21.79 -16.56 26.93
C HIS A 82 21.60 -17.99 26.44
N VAL A 83 22.58 -18.84 26.73
CA VAL A 83 22.54 -20.25 26.35
C VAL A 83 21.75 -21.04 27.39
N VAL A 84 20.81 -21.84 26.92
CA VAL A 84 20.01 -22.77 27.71
C VAL A 84 20.19 -24.17 27.12
N LEU A 85 20.50 -25.13 27.93
CA LEU A 85 20.64 -26.52 27.48
C LEU A 85 19.35 -27.28 27.73
N GLY A 86 19.04 -28.21 26.84
CA GLY A 86 17.96 -29.16 26.98
C GLY A 86 18.42 -30.56 26.61
N LYS A 87 17.58 -31.54 26.92
CA LYS A 87 17.78 -32.93 26.47
C LYS A 87 16.57 -33.43 25.74
N THR A 88 16.81 -34.21 24.67
CA THR A 88 15.74 -34.94 23.99
C THR A 88 15.03 -35.90 24.96
N GLU A 89 13.75 -36.23 24.71
CA GLU A 89 12.93 -37.07 25.59
C GLU A 89 13.58 -38.42 25.91
N ASP A 90 14.32 -38.97 24.96
CA ASP A 90 15.11 -40.19 25.15
C ASP A 90 16.41 -39.97 25.97
N GLY A 91 16.72 -38.71 26.32
CA GLY A 91 17.91 -38.33 27.08
C GLY A 91 19.24 -38.49 26.34
N GLN A 92 19.21 -38.89 25.06
CA GLN A 92 20.42 -39.27 24.31
C GLN A 92 21.20 -38.08 23.79
N LYS A 93 20.50 -36.95 23.51
CA LYS A 93 21.12 -35.79 22.91
C LYS A 93 20.94 -34.53 23.74
N THR A 94 21.96 -33.70 23.73
CA THR A 94 21.86 -32.33 24.23
C THR A 94 21.40 -31.40 23.15
N VAL A 95 20.43 -30.57 23.44
CA VAL A 95 19.89 -29.53 22.59
C VAL A 95 20.37 -28.17 23.05
N LYS A 96 20.91 -27.36 22.15
CA LYS A 96 21.35 -26.00 22.45
C LYS A 96 20.22 -25.03 22.12
N GLY A 97 19.72 -24.30 23.12
CA GLY A 97 18.89 -23.12 22.96
C GLY A 97 19.71 -21.85 23.17
N VAL A 98 19.45 -20.81 22.42
CA VAL A 98 20.03 -19.49 22.62
C VAL A 98 18.91 -18.46 22.62
N ILE A 99 18.73 -17.77 23.74
CA ILE A 99 17.78 -16.67 23.88
C ILE A 99 18.55 -15.38 23.64
N HIS A 100 18.16 -14.66 22.56
CA HIS A 100 18.74 -13.37 22.19
C HIS A 100 17.84 -12.25 22.73
N VAL A 101 18.29 -11.57 23.78
CA VAL A 101 17.57 -10.43 24.38
C VAL A 101 18.08 -9.13 23.75
N PHE A 102 17.24 -8.43 23.00
CA PHE A 102 17.58 -7.15 22.38
C PHE A 102 17.15 -5.96 23.24
N SER A 103 17.88 -4.85 23.12
CA SER A 103 17.47 -3.60 23.77
C SER A 103 16.25 -2.99 23.08
N LYS A 104 15.33 -2.40 23.86
CA LYS A 104 14.20 -1.60 23.38
C LYS A 104 14.57 -0.16 22.97
N ALA A 105 15.83 0.24 23.11
CA ALA A 105 16.27 1.60 22.78
C ALA A 105 16.19 1.93 21.29
N LYS A 106 16.23 0.92 20.43
CA LYS A 106 16.06 1.01 18.97
C LYS A 106 15.37 -0.26 18.47
N PRO A 107 14.57 -0.16 17.39
CA PRO A 107 13.99 -1.36 16.78
C PRO A 107 15.06 -2.36 16.34
N VAL A 108 14.77 -3.63 16.54
CA VAL A 108 15.60 -4.76 16.08
C VAL A 108 15.44 -4.90 14.56
N ASN A 109 16.52 -4.71 13.80
CA ASN A 109 16.48 -4.80 12.36
C ASN A 109 16.49 -6.25 11.89
N VAL A 110 15.48 -6.64 11.10
CA VAL A 110 15.33 -7.97 10.52
C VAL A 110 15.43 -7.87 9.00
N ALA A 111 16.38 -8.56 8.40
CA ALA A 111 16.50 -8.67 6.95
C ALA A 111 15.84 -9.98 6.47
N ALA A 112 14.72 -9.89 5.77
CA ALA A 112 14.11 -11.01 5.07
C ALA A 112 14.64 -11.05 3.64
N ILE A 113 15.60 -11.93 3.37
CA ILE A 113 16.20 -12.11 2.05
C ILE A 113 15.61 -13.31 1.33
N GLY A 114 15.53 -13.26 0.01
CA GLY A 114 14.95 -14.38 -0.72
C GLY A 114 14.58 -14.06 -2.16
N ASP A 115 13.79 -14.95 -2.72
CA ASP A 115 13.31 -14.93 -4.09
C ASP A 115 11.93 -14.26 -4.25
N SER A 116 11.14 -14.69 -5.24
CA SER A 116 9.79 -14.19 -5.51
C SER A 116 8.79 -14.41 -4.37
N ILE A 117 8.99 -15.43 -3.54
CA ILE A 117 8.13 -15.73 -2.40
C ILE A 117 8.36 -14.68 -1.30
N THR A 118 9.60 -14.33 -1.04
CA THR A 118 9.94 -13.24 -0.10
C THR A 118 9.51 -11.87 -0.66
N TYR A 119 9.73 -11.63 -1.95
CA TYR A 119 9.24 -10.42 -2.62
C TYR A 119 7.72 -10.27 -2.45
N GLY A 120 6.96 -11.35 -2.53
CA GLY A 120 5.51 -11.37 -2.45
C GLY A 120 4.83 -11.43 -3.82
N MET A 121 5.40 -12.18 -4.78
CA MET A 121 4.75 -12.41 -6.06
C MET A 121 3.39 -13.10 -5.85
N ASN A 122 2.35 -12.65 -6.56
CA ASN A 122 0.94 -13.04 -6.42
C ASN A 122 0.27 -12.64 -5.09
N VAL A 123 0.97 -11.90 -4.25
CA VAL A 123 0.36 -11.31 -3.05
C VAL A 123 -0.37 -10.04 -3.44
N GLU A 124 -1.62 -9.94 -3.09
CA GLU A 124 -2.39 -8.71 -3.22
C GLU A 124 -1.75 -7.64 -2.32
N ASN A 125 -1.36 -6.53 -2.91
CA ASN A 125 -0.68 -5.47 -2.19
C ASN A 125 0.62 -5.93 -1.49
N VAL A 126 1.62 -6.20 -2.29
CA VAL A 126 2.95 -6.69 -1.87
C VAL A 126 3.55 -5.90 -0.71
N LEU A 127 3.40 -4.56 -0.72
CA LEU A 127 3.97 -3.67 0.31
C LEU A 127 3.42 -3.94 1.72
N TYR A 128 2.26 -4.60 1.83
CA TYR A 128 1.57 -4.79 3.10
C TYR A 128 1.30 -6.25 3.43
N ASN A 129 1.11 -7.10 2.43
CA ASN A 129 0.68 -8.48 2.61
C ASN A 129 1.77 -9.51 2.27
N ALA A 130 2.94 -9.12 1.74
CA ALA A 130 4.07 -10.03 1.66
C ALA A 130 4.47 -10.51 3.07
N TYR A 131 4.95 -11.77 3.19
CA TYR A 131 5.19 -12.35 4.53
C TYR A 131 6.13 -11.51 5.41
N PRO A 132 7.17 -10.83 4.89
CA PRO A 132 8.03 -10.02 5.75
C PRO A 132 7.29 -8.86 6.41
N LYS A 133 6.32 -8.25 5.70
CA LYS A 133 5.51 -7.17 6.26
C LYS A 133 4.50 -7.69 7.27
N GLN A 134 3.86 -8.82 6.98
CA GLN A 134 2.99 -9.48 7.93
C GLN A 134 3.73 -9.94 9.18
N LEU A 135 4.98 -10.42 9.03
CA LEU A 135 5.87 -10.72 10.15
C LEU A 135 6.17 -9.46 10.98
N ASN A 136 6.49 -8.34 10.32
CA ASN A 136 6.72 -7.07 11.02
C ASN A 136 5.54 -6.66 11.90
N ASN A 137 4.33 -6.82 11.39
CA ASN A 137 3.11 -6.49 12.15
C ASN A 137 2.93 -7.38 13.38
N ARG A 138 3.32 -8.68 13.30
CA ARG A 138 3.26 -9.62 14.42
C ARG A 138 4.33 -9.36 15.48
N LEU A 139 5.53 -9.02 15.05
CA LEU A 139 6.64 -8.69 15.95
C LEU A 139 6.48 -7.35 16.66
N GLY A 140 5.62 -6.46 16.11
CA GLY A 140 5.30 -5.18 16.70
C GLY A 140 6.39 -4.12 16.58
N ALA A 141 6.21 -3.03 17.35
CA ALA A 141 7.00 -1.81 17.21
C ALA A 141 8.48 -1.94 17.60
N ASN A 142 8.85 -2.98 18.36
CA ASN A 142 10.23 -3.22 18.75
C ASN A 142 11.08 -3.80 17.60
N TYR A 143 10.48 -4.15 16.48
CA TYR A 143 11.15 -4.75 15.32
C TYR A 143 10.90 -3.97 14.04
N ASN A 144 11.85 -4.04 13.12
CA ASN A 144 11.77 -3.45 11.79
C ASN A 144 12.17 -4.50 10.75
N VAL A 145 11.19 -5.15 10.12
CA VAL A 145 11.41 -6.18 9.10
C VAL A 145 11.44 -5.55 7.72
N THR A 146 12.59 -5.62 7.07
CA THR A 146 12.77 -5.13 5.69
C THR A 146 12.76 -6.29 4.71
N ASN A 147 11.95 -6.15 3.65
CA ASN A 147 11.85 -7.13 2.57
C ASN A 147 12.96 -6.89 1.54
N TYR A 148 13.91 -7.80 1.43
CA TYR A 148 14.96 -7.85 0.43
C TYR A 148 14.76 -8.97 -0.60
N GLY A 149 13.54 -9.45 -0.76
CA GLY A 149 13.18 -10.43 -1.79
C GLY A 149 13.38 -9.89 -3.20
N ASN A 150 13.85 -10.74 -4.11
CA ASN A 150 13.97 -10.43 -5.53
C ASN A 150 13.54 -11.63 -6.37
N SER A 151 12.53 -11.43 -7.22
CA SER A 151 11.91 -12.51 -7.98
C SER A 151 12.89 -13.24 -8.92
N GLY A 152 12.76 -14.56 -9.01
CA GLY A 152 13.52 -15.40 -9.93
C GLY A 152 14.91 -15.80 -9.44
N LYS A 153 15.36 -15.30 -8.28
CA LYS A 153 16.75 -15.45 -7.81
C LYS A 153 17.05 -16.83 -7.24
N THR A 154 18.27 -17.31 -7.51
CA THR A 154 18.81 -18.57 -7.02
C THR A 154 19.73 -18.36 -5.82
N LEU A 155 19.83 -19.39 -4.97
CA LEU A 155 20.90 -19.49 -3.99
C LEU A 155 22.24 -19.76 -4.68
N LEU A 156 22.26 -20.70 -5.62
CA LEU A 156 23.46 -21.08 -6.37
C LEU A 156 24.13 -19.86 -6.99
N GLU A 157 25.40 -19.63 -6.67
CA GLU A 157 26.22 -18.57 -7.26
C GLU A 157 26.42 -18.76 -8.76
N GLY A 158 26.47 -20.04 -9.20
CA GLY A 158 26.52 -20.43 -10.59
C GLY A 158 25.14 -20.61 -11.27
N GLY A 159 24.04 -20.29 -10.58
CA GLY A 159 22.69 -20.32 -11.12
C GLY A 159 22.49 -19.33 -12.27
N ASN A 160 21.36 -19.43 -12.96
CA ASN A 160 21.04 -18.54 -14.07
C ASN A 160 20.81 -17.09 -13.63
N ASP A 161 20.38 -16.88 -12.36
CA ASP A 161 20.11 -15.55 -11.81
C ASP A 161 20.41 -15.48 -10.29
N PRO A 162 21.68 -15.41 -9.87
CA PRO A 162 22.08 -15.51 -8.47
C PRO A 162 21.64 -14.32 -7.62
N TYR A 163 21.09 -14.58 -6.43
CA TYR A 163 20.70 -13.56 -5.47
C TYR A 163 21.86 -12.64 -5.06
N ILE A 164 23.05 -13.18 -4.90
CA ILE A 164 24.25 -12.41 -4.50
C ILE A 164 24.68 -11.33 -5.51
N ARG A 165 24.13 -11.31 -6.71
CA ARG A 165 24.38 -10.29 -7.74
C ARG A 165 23.36 -9.16 -7.74
N THR A 166 22.41 -9.17 -6.80
CA THR A 166 21.32 -8.18 -6.74
C THR A 166 21.66 -6.98 -5.88
N THR A 167 20.99 -5.86 -6.14
CA THR A 167 21.02 -4.67 -5.29
C THR A 167 20.46 -4.97 -3.90
N GLN A 168 19.43 -5.82 -3.82
CA GLN A 168 18.80 -6.25 -2.56
C GLN A 168 19.79 -6.96 -1.65
N TYR A 169 20.65 -7.81 -2.22
CA TYR A 169 21.73 -8.45 -1.47
C TYR A 169 22.69 -7.42 -0.87
N THR A 170 23.18 -6.48 -1.70
CA THR A 170 24.09 -5.43 -1.24
C THR A 170 23.44 -4.54 -0.17
N GLN A 171 22.18 -4.17 -0.36
CA GLN A 171 21.41 -3.36 0.59
C GLN A 171 21.17 -4.11 1.91
N SER A 172 20.86 -5.40 1.85
CA SER A 172 20.65 -6.20 3.05
C SER A 172 21.91 -6.33 3.91
N LEU A 173 23.07 -6.48 3.30
CA LEU A 173 24.35 -6.45 4.01
C LEU A 173 24.64 -5.06 4.62
N ALA A 174 24.40 -4.00 3.85
CA ALA A 174 24.63 -2.62 4.30
C ALA A 174 23.70 -2.19 5.44
N SER A 175 22.53 -2.82 5.58
CA SER A 175 21.58 -2.54 6.65
C SER A 175 22.06 -2.99 8.03
N ASN A 176 23.15 -3.78 8.11
CA ASN A 176 23.66 -4.36 9.36
C ASN A 176 22.55 -4.95 10.24
N PRO A 177 21.78 -5.94 9.76
CA PRO A 177 20.64 -6.48 10.47
C PRO A 177 21.06 -7.18 11.77
N ASN A 178 20.15 -7.23 12.75
CA ASN A 178 20.28 -8.03 13.96
C ASN A 178 19.82 -9.48 13.73
N ILE A 179 18.91 -9.67 12.80
CA ILE A 179 18.31 -10.97 12.44
C ILE A 179 18.28 -11.07 10.93
N VAL A 180 18.63 -12.24 10.39
CA VAL A 180 18.54 -12.54 8.95
C VAL A 180 17.70 -13.79 8.74
N ILE A 181 16.71 -13.73 7.87
CA ILE A 181 15.88 -14.85 7.44
C ILE A 181 16.18 -15.10 5.97
N ILE A 182 16.69 -16.29 5.63
CA ILE A 182 17.13 -16.65 4.29
C ILE A 182 16.12 -17.61 3.67
N GLN A 183 15.34 -17.16 2.68
CA GLN A 183 14.41 -18.00 1.94
C GLN A 183 14.79 -18.05 0.46
N LEU A 184 15.69 -18.96 0.12
CA LEU A 184 16.17 -19.25 -1.22
C LEU A 184 16.15 -20.76 -1.47
N GLY A 185 16.13 -21.17 -2.73
CA GLY A 185 16.13 -22.59 -3.14
C GLY A 185 15.03 -22.91 -4.13
N THR A 186 13.93 -22.15 -4.15
CA THR A 186 12.80 -22.40 -5.06
C THR A 186 13.21 -22.38 -6.52
N ASN A 187 13.96 -21.36 -6.94
CA ASN A 187 14.45 -21.25 -8.33
C ASN A 187 15.60 -22.20 -8.66
N ASP A 188 16.27 -22.70 -7.65
CA ASP A 188 17.33 -23.72 -7.78
C ASP A 188 16.77 -25.08 -8.21
N SER A 189 15.48 -25.32 -7.99
CA SER A 189 14.77 -26.52 -8.46
C SER A 189 14.56 -26.57 -9.98
N LYS A 190 14.69 -25.42 -10.67
CA LYS A 190 14.61 -25.38 -12.15
C LYS A 190 15.70 -26.25 -12.77
N PRO A 191 15.43 -27.06 -13.80
CA PRO A 191 16.41 -28.00 -14.38
C PRO A 191 17.75 -27.35 -14.72
N VAL A 192 17.74 -26.13 -15.25
CA VAL A 192 18.97 -25.39 -15.63
C VAL A 192 19.86 -25.07 -14.42
N ASN A 193 19.28 -24.84 -13.26
CA ASN A 193 19.99 -24.56 -12.01
C ASN A 193 20.30 -25.86 -11.26
N PHE A 194 19.34 -26.77 -11.22
CA PHE A 194 19.45 -28.06 -10.55
C PHE A 194 20.60 -28.91 -11.11
N ALA A 195 20.99 -28.72 -12.35
CA ALA A 195 22.18 -29.36 -12.95
C ALA A 195 23.49 -29.00 -12.21
N LYS A 196 23.48 -27.96 -11.35
CA LYS A 196 24.62 -27.50 -10.54
C LYS A 196 24.42 -27.73 -9.04
N ILE A 197 23.49 -28.58 -8.67
CA ILE A 197 23.01 -28.76 -7.28
C ILE A 197 24.10 -29.24 -6.32
N ASP A 198 25.19 -29.81 -6.82
CA ASP A 198 26.33 -30.24 -5.99
C ASP A 198 27.08 -29.06 -5.35
N GLN A 199 26.98 -27.86 -5.92
CA GLN A 199 27.55 -26.64 -5.37
C GLN A 199 26.68 -25.99 -4.27
N TYR A 200 25.41 -26.42 -4.15
CA TYR A 200 24.38 -25.74 -3.35
C TYR A 200 24.77 -25.59 -1.88
N VAL A 201 25.23 -26.66 -1.25
CA VAL A 201 25.63 -26.65 0.18
C VAL A 201 26.78 -25.66 0.40
N GLY A 202 27.81 -25.72 -0.45
CA GLY A 202 28.97 -24.82 -0.35
C GLY A 202 28.57 -23.33 -0.52
N ASP A 203 27.73 -23.04 -1.48
CA ASP A 203 27.26 -21.66 -1.74
C ASP A 203 26.37 -21.16 -0.60
N TYR A 204 25.53 -22.03 -0.03
CA TYR A 204 24.69 -21.67 1.11
C TYR A 204 25.54 -21.37 2.37
N VAL A 205 26.51 -22.22 2.66
CA VAL A 205 27.47 -22.02 3.77
C VAL A 205 28.19 -20.67 3.64
N LYS A 206 28.64 -20.31 2.43
CA LYS A 206 29.24 -19.01 2.16
C LYS A 206 28.27 -17.87 2.46
N LEU A 207 27.02 -17.99 2.04
CA LEU A 207 26.01 -16.96 2.27
C LEU A 207 25.72 -16.78 3.77
N ILE A 208 25.50 -17.87 4.53
CA ILE A 208 25.33 -17.85 5.97
C ILE A 208 26.51 -17.13 6.65
N ASN A 209 27.73 -17.57 6.34
CA ASN A 209 28.94 -17.02 6.96
C ASN A 209 29.17 -15.55 6.58
N LYS A 210 28.75 -15.13 5.38
CA LYS A 210 28.81 -13.72 4.97
C LYS A 210 27.94 -12.83 5.87
N TYR A 211 26.75 -13.26 6.25
CA TYR A 211 25.92 -12.51 7.20
C TYR A 211 26.49 -12.59 8.62
N LYS A 212 26.93 -13.77 9.08
CA LYS A 212 27.52 -13.93 10.41
C LYS A 212 28.77 -13.09 10.62
N ALA A 213 29.48 -12.73 9.57
CA ALA A 213 30.65 -11.86 9.60
C ALA A 213 30.34 -10.37 9.73
N LEU A 214 29.07 -9.95 9.67
CA LEU A 214 28.68 -8.55 9.87
C LEU A 214 28.98 -8.11 11.32
N ALA A 215 29.17 -6.80 11.51
CA ALA A 215 29.48 -6.22 12.83
C ALA A 215 28.43 -6.53 13.89
N THR A 216 27.16 -6.66 13.49
CA THR A 216 26.03 -7.02 14.35
C THR A 216 26.02 -8.50 14.74
N LYS A 217 26.79 -9.37 14.09
CA LYS A 217 26.77 -10.83 14.26
C LYS A 217 25.34 -11.38 14.29
N PRO A 218 24.55 -11.18 13.24
CA PRO A 218 23.10 -11.41 13.28
C PRO A 218 22.74 -12.85 13.64
N VAL A 219 21.58 -13.01 14.27
CA VAL A 219 20.91 -14.32 14.37
C VAL A 219 20.48 -14.73 12.97
N VAL A 220 20.85 -15.93 12.53
CA VAL A 220 20.56 -16.41 11.19
C VAL A 220 19.58 -17.56 11.23
N TYR A 221 18.52 -17.41 10.46
CA TYR A 221 17.52 -18.44 10.20
C TYR A 221 17.56 -18.79 8.70
N VAL A 222 17.59 -20.07 8.39
CA VAL A 222 17.41 -20.59 7.05
C VAL A 222 16.04 -21.22 6.93
N THR A 223 15.38 -21.07 5.79
CA THR A 223 14.05 -21.65 5.62
C THR A 223 14.07 -22.83 4.65
N LEU A 224 13.29 -23.86 4.95
CA LEU A 224 12.84 -24.77 3.93
C LEU A 224 11.73 -24.05 3.12
N PRO A 225 11.88 -23.90 1.79
CA PRO A 225 10.87 -23.25 0.97
C PRO A 225 9.50 -23.92 1.05
N PRO A 226 8.39 -23.18 0.86
CA PRO A 226 7.05 -23.75 0.88
C PRO A 226 6.82 -24.78 -0.23
N VAL A 227 5.76 -25.57 -0.08
CA VAL A 227 5.37 -26.64 -1.04
C VAL A 227 5.07 -26.06 -2.42
N VAL A 228 5.60 -26.73 -3.44
CA VAL A 228 5.25 -26.52 -4.86
C VAL A 228 4.20 -27.56 -5.26
N PHE A 229 2.96 -27.17 -5.49
CA PHE A 229 1.84 -28.09 -5.69
C PHE A 229 1.78 -28.70 -7.09
N ASN A 230 2.22 -27.96 -8.11
CA ASN A 230 2.39 -28.44 -9.48
C ASN A 230 3.58 -27.73 -10.13
N THR A 231 4.13 -28.34 -11.17
CA THR A 231 5.20 -27.71 -11.94
C THR A 231 4.70 -26.44 -12.61
N ALA A 232 5.28 -25.30 -12.22
CA ALA A 232 5.06 -24.02 -12.85
C ALA A 232 6.38 -23.26 -12.95
N TYR A 233 6.56 -22.45 -13.98
CA TYR A 233 7.82 -21.71 -14.24
C TYR A 233 9.06 -22.64 -14.29
N THR A 234 8.89 -23.91 -14.64
CA THR A 234 9.89 -24.98 -14.55
C THR A 234 10.36 -25.35 -13.12
N ILE A 235 9.76 -24.77 -12.09
CA ILE A 235 9.94 -25.12 -10.68
C ILE A 235 9.12 -26.38 -10.40
N ASN A 236 9.68 -27.36 -9.70
CA ASN A 236 8.97 -28.60 -9.39
C ASN A 236 9.36 -29.18 -8.03
N GLN A 237 8.39 -29.84 -7.38
CA GLN A 237 8.56 -30.40 -6.04
C GLN A 237 9.61 -31.53 -6.00
N ALA A 238 9.69 -32.35 -7.03
CA ALA A 238 10.63 -33.50 -7.04
C ALA A 238 12.12 -33.07 -6.96
N ASN A 239 12.45 -31.88 -7.51
CA ASN A 239 13.77 -31.30 -7.33
C ASN A 239 13.86 -30.56 -5.98
N MET A 240 12.75 -29.93 -5.51
CA MET A 240 12.70 -29.34 -4.17
C MET A 240 12.99 -30.38 -3.09
N ASP A 241 12.41 -31.58 -3.15
CA ASP A 241 12.61 -32.65 -2.18
C ASP A 241 14.10 -33.07 -2.05
N LYS A 242 14.90 -32.80 -3.10
CA LYS A 242 16.36 -33.04 -3.10
C LYS A 242 17.13 -31.82 -2.61
N ILE A 243 16.55 -30.62 -2.64
CA ILE A 243 17.15 -29.38 -2.15
C ILE A 243 16.94 -29.24 -0.64
N LEU A 244 15.77 -29.62 -0.12
CA LEU A 244 15.44 -29.46 1.31
C LEU A 244 16.52 -30.06 2.22
N PRO A 245 16.97 -31.31 2.08
CA PRO A 245 18.05 -31.85 2.93
C PRO A 245 19.38 -31.13 2.74
N LYS A 246 19.66 -30.54 1.57
CA LYS A 246 20.88 -29.73 1.37
C LYS A 246 20.84 -28.39 2.12
N ILE A 247 19.67 -27.83 2.39
CA ILE A 247 19.52 -26.65 3.26
C ILE A 247 19.88 -27.03 4.70
N VAL A 248 19.38 -28.15 5.18
CA VAL A 248 19.69 -28.70 6.51
C VAL A 248 21.19 -29.03 6.66
N GLU A 249 21.77 -29.68 5.65
CA GLU A 249 23.21 -29.95 5.57
C GLU A 249 24.05 -28.65 5.61
N ALA A 250 23.59 -27.61 4.90
CA ALA A 250 24.29 -26.32 4.93
C ALA A 250 24.21 -25.63 6.30
N ALA A 251 23.09 -25.74 7.00
CA ALA A 251 22.94 -25.22 8.36
C ALA A 251 23.93 -25.90 9.33
N GLU A 252 24.13 -27.21 9.25
CA GLU A 252 25.13 -27.92 10.03
C GLU A 252 26.56 -27.52 9.65
N LYS A 253 26.87 -27.54 8.32
CA LYS A 253 28.22 -27.27 7.81
C LYS A 253 28.66 -25.81 7.95
N ALA A 254 27.76 -24.89 8.17
CA ALA A 254 28.11 -23.51 8.43
C ALA A 254 28.93 -23.33 9.71
N ASN A 255 28.84 -24.30 10.63
CA ASN A 255 29.56 -24.33 11.90
C ASN A 255 29.35 -23.07 12.75
N VAL A 256 28.12 -22.53 12.71
CA VAL A 256 27.64 -21.38 13.47
C VAL A 256 26.21 -21.66 13.93
N ASP A 257 25.74 -20.95 14.95
CA ASP A 257 24.37 -21.11 15.42
C ASP A 257 23.36 -20.65 14.34
N VAL A 258 22.64 -21.60 13.77
CA VAL A 258 21.61 -21.41 12.75
C VAL A 258 20.37 -22.21 13.16
N SER A 259 19.21 -21.58 13.06
CA SER A 259 17.92 -22.26 13.19
C SER A 259 17.28 -22.49 11.84
N ILE A 260 16.45 -23.52 11.75
CA ILE A 260 15.71 -23.86 10.54
C ILE A 260 14.23 -23.52 10.71
N ILE A 261 13.66 -22.80 9.75
CA ILE A 261 12.22 -22.51 9.65
C ILE A 261 11.62 -23.46 8.61
N ASP A 262 10.77 -24.38 9.02
CA ASP A 262 10.16 -25.34 8.13
C ASP A 262 8.86 -24.81 7.50
N ASN A 263 9.01 -24.02 6.43
CA ASN A 263 7.87 -23.56 5.66
C ASN A 263 7.30 -24.66 4.75
N GLN A 264 8.04 -25.71 4.47
CA GLN A 264 7.55 -26.87 3.71
C GLN A 264 6.38 -27.53 4.45
N THR A 265 6.60 -27.94 5.68
CA THR A 265 5.56 -28.57 6.53
C THR A 265 4.42 -27.59 6.82
N ALA A 266 4.73 -26.33 7.09
CA ALA A 266 3.70 -25.32 7.37
C ALA A 266 2.73 -25.07 6.21
N THR A 267 3.11 -25.41 4.97
CA THR A 267 2.30 -25.11 3.78
C THR A 267 1.75 -26.36 3.07
N VAL A 268 1.89 -27.55 3.63
CA VAL A 268 1.45 -28.80 3.00
C VAL A 268 -0.05 -28.78 2.63
N ASP A 269 -0.89 -28.17 3.45
CA ASP A 269 -2.33 -28.04 3.27
C ASP A 269 -2.75 -26.67 2.67
N ALA A 270 -1.79 -25.86 2.25
CA ALA A 270 -2.06 -24.48 1.81
C ALA A 270 -2.36 -24.34 0.30
N LYS A 271 -2.67 -25.43 -0.41
CA LYS A 271 -2.84 -25.44 -1.88
C LYS A 271 -3.81 -24.37 -2.40
N GLU A 272 -4.92 -24.14 -1.70
CA GLU A 272 -5.92 -23.13 -2.08
C GLU A 272 -5.38 -21.68 -2.01
N PHE A 273 -4.30 -21.44 -1.27
CA PHE A 273 -3.66 -20.16 -1.11
C PHE A 273 -2.42 -19.96 -1.99
N VAL A 274 -2.17 -20.90 -2.93
CA VAL A 274 -1.05 -20.87 -3.88
C VAL A 274 -1.58 -20.94 -5.31
N PRO A 275 -2.11 -19.82 -5.85
CA PRO A 275 -2.95 -19.81 -7.06
C PRO A 275 -2.23 -20.27 -8.33
N ASP A 276 -0.91 -20.09 -8.42
CA ASP A 276 -0.10 -20.56 -9.56
C ASP A 276 0.75 -21.80 -9.24
N SER A 277 0.45 -22.46 -8.13
CA SER A 277 1.14 -23.65 -7.62
C SER A 277 2.53 -23.42 -7.01
N VAL A 278 3.06 -22.20 -7.04
CA VAL A 278 4.40 -21.82 -6.54
C VAL A 278 4.32 -20.64 -5.57
N HIS A 279 3.61 -19.58 -5.94
CA HIS A 279 3.60 -18.33 -5.22
C HIS A 279 2.34 -18.19 -4.35
N PRO A 280 2.51 -18.02 -3.04
CA PRO A 280 1.40 -17.80 -2.13
C PRO A 280 0.70 -16.46 -2.40
N ASN A 281 -0.62 -16.41 -2.25
CA ASN A 281 -1.38 -15.16 -2.11
C ASN A 281 -1.21 -14.58 -0.70
N GLY A 282 -1.91 -13.49 -0.37
CA GLY A 282 -1.82 -12.84 0.94
C GLY A 282 -2.11 -13.76 2.13
N LYS A 283 -3.01 -14.76 1.99
CA LYS A 283 -3.30 -15.77 3.03
C LYS A 283 -2.17 -16.78 3.16
N GLY A 284 -1.64 -17.28 2.05
CA GLY A 284 -0.47 -18.16 2.07
C GLY A 284 0.76 -17.44 2.67
N ALA A 285 0.93 -16.16 2.36
CA ALA A 285 1.97 -15.32 2.97
C ALA A 285 1.76 -15.15 4.50
N ALA A 286 0.50 -15.14 4.98
CA ALA A 286 0.20 -15.11 6.41
C ALA A 286 0.63 -16.42 7.11
N ILE A 287 0.45 -17.58 6.45
CA ILE A 287 0.94 -18.87 6.98
C ILE A 287 2.45 -18.83 7.16
N LEU A 288 3.19 -18.34 6.15
CA LEU A 288 4.64 -18.17 6.24
C LEU A 288 5.03 -17.22 7.37
N ALA A 289 4.37 -16.07 7.49
CA ALA A 289 4.64 -15.09 8.55
C ALA A 289 4.37 -15.67 9.94
N ASN A 290 3.30 -16.46 10.12
CA ASN A 290 2.99 -17.13 11.38
C ASN A 290 4.04 -18.17 11.75
N ASN A 291 4.46 -18.99 10.79
CA ASN A 291 5.48 -20.01 11.02
C ASN A 291 6.85 -19.39 11.36
N VAL A 292 7.22 -18.34 10.65
CA VAL A 292 8.44 -17.57 10.95
C VAL A 292 8.35 -16.96 12.35
N TYR A 293 7.24 -16.28 12.67
CA TYR A 293 7.01 -15.69 13.98
C TYR A 293 7.16 -16.73 15.09
N HIS A 294 6.43 -17.85 14.97
CA HIS A 294 6.50 -18.92 15.96
C HIS A 294 7.92 -19.47 16.14
N THR A 295 8.63 -19.70 15.04
CA THR A 295 9.99 -20.26 15.11
C THR A 295 10.98 -19.30 15.76
N ILE A 296 10.86 -17.98 15.52
CA ILE A 296 11.83 -17.02 16.02
C ILE A 296 11.53 -16.52 17.44
N THR A 297 10.27 -16.56 17.88
CA THR A 297 9.86 -16.09 19.21
C THR A 297 9.55 -17.22 20.20
N GLY A 298 9.28 -18.43 19.72
CA GLY A 298 8.76 -19.55 20.52
C GLY A 298 7.25 -19.43 20.79
N GLU A 299 6.61 -18.36 20.38
CA GLU A 299 5.22 -18.04 20.69
C GLU A 299 4.30 -18.27 19.49
N GLN A 300 3.06 -18.63 19.75
CA GLN A 300 2.04 -18.62 18.71
C GLN A 300 1.62 -17.19 18.41
N PRO A 301 1.46 -16.80 17.13
CA PRO A 301 0.99 -15.47 16.81
C PRO A 301 -0.44 -15.31 17.34
N GLU A 302 -0.61 -14.31 18.17
CA GLU A 302 -1.92 -13.94 18.71
C GLU A 302 -2.72 -13.14 17.69
N LEU A 303 -4.02 -13.36 17.66
CA LEU A 303 -4.95 -12.56 16.87
C LEU A 303 -5.36 -11.35 17.69
N SER A 304 -5.16 -10.16 17.19
CA SER A 304 -5.57 -8.90 17.83
C SER A 304 -6.02 -7.88 16.81
N GLY A 305 -6.74 -6.86 17.24
CA GLY A 305 -7.19 -5.78 16.37
C GLY A 305 -8.29 -6.21 15.41
N LYS A 306 -8.40 -5.50 14.28
CA LYS A 306 -9.40 -5.75 13.26
C LYS A 306 -8.91 -6.82 12.29
N VAL A 307 -9.75 -7.84 12.08
CA VAL A 307 -9.50 -8.97 11.19
C VAL A 307 -10.61 -9.13 10.16
N ALA A 308 -10.26 -9.61 8.97
CA ALA A 308 -11.27 -10.02 7.99
C ALA A 308 -12.02 -11.26 8.50
N ALA A 309 -13.31 -11.33 8.24
CA ALA A 309 -14.16 -12.43 8.73
C ALA A 309 -13.68 -13.81 8.29
N ASN A 310 -13.07 -13.89 7.11
CA ASN A 310 -12.54 -15.15 6.58
C ASN A 310 -11.22 -15.61 7.23
N ALA A 311 -10.69 -14.86 8.22
CA ALA A 311 -9.59 -15.30 9.08
C ALA A 311 -10.03 -16.29 10.17
N TYR A 312 -11.29 -16.74 10.15
CA TYR A 312 -11.79 -17.74 11.11
C TYR A 312 -11.01 -19.05 11.04
N ASN A 313 -10.91 -19.74 12.17
CA ASN A 313 -10.22 -21.01 12.29
C ASN A 313 -11.16 -22.20 12.04
N THR A 314 -12.33 -22.19 12.68
CA THR A 314 -13.36 -23.23 12.52
C THR A 314 -14.75 -22.62 12.43
N SER A 315 -15.67 -23.37 11.83
CA SER A 315 -17.07 -22.96 11.70
C SER A 315 -18.01 -24.14 11.81
N TYR A 316 -19.28 -23.86 12.08
CA TYR A 316 -20.37 -24.80 12.01
C TYR A 316 -21.47 -24.26 11.09
N GLY A 317 -21.90 -25.07 10.14
CA GLY A 317 -22.86 -24.71 9.11
C GLY A 317 -22.21 -24.66 7.72
N ALA A 318 -23.04 -24.44 6.69
CA ALA A 318 -22.58 -24.34 5.30
C ALA A 318 -22.06 -22.93 4.96
N ILE A 319 -21.13 -22.42 5.76
CA ILE A 319 -20.56 -21.07 5.61
C ILE A 319 -19.55 -21.05 4.48
N ASN A 320 -19.67 -20.07 3.59
CA ASN A 320 -18.79 -19.89 2.44
C ASN A 320 -18.01 -18.56 2.53
N ALA A 321 -16.73 -18.61 2.19
CA ALA A 321 -15.96 -17.40 1.94
C ALA A 321 -16.13 -17.01 0.46
N ILE A 322 -16.72 -15.84 0.20
CA ILE A 322 -16.99 -15.36 -1.16
C ILE A 322 -16.15 -14.11 -1.40
N PRO A 323 -15.37 -14.05 -2.53
CA PRO A 323 -14.67 -12.85 -2.90
C PRO A 323 -15.65 -11.78 -3.38
N THR A 324 -15.40 -10.55 -3.02
CA THR A 324 -16.00 -9.42 -3.72
C THR A 324 -15.47 -9.39 -5.15
N THR A 325 -16.29 -8.90 -6.07
CA THR A 325 -15.93 -8.86 -7.50
C THR A 325 -14.85 -7.83 -7.82
N ALA A 326 -14.67 -6.82 -6.96
CA ALA A 326 -13.83 -5.67 -7.22
C ALA A 326 -12.43 -5.78 -6.61
N ASP A 327 -12.34 -5.92 -5.30
CA ASP A 327 -11.08 -5.91 -4.56
C ASP A 327 -10.60 -7.29 -4.10
N LYS A 328 -11.39 -8.33 -4.43
CA LYS A 328 -11.17 -9.72 -4.02
C LYS A 328 -11.10 -9.94 -2.50
N THR A 329 -11.52 -8.96 -1.70
CA THR A 329 -11.72 -9.17 -0.26
C THR A 329 -12.78 -10.26 -0.05
N LEU A 330 -12.53 -11.14 0.90
CA LEU A 330 -13.44 -12.24 1.20
C LEU A 330 -14.36 -11.86 2.35
N PHE A 331 -15.65 -12.06 2.18
CA PHE A 331 -16.62 -12.03 3.24
C PHE A 331 -17.23 -13.43 3.45
N LEU A 332 -17.75 -13.69 4.62
CA LEU A 332 -18.46 -14.93 4.90
C LEU A 332 -19.94 -14.76 4.55
N SER A 333 -20.48 -15.77 3.88
CA SER A 333 -21.89 -15.82 3.43
C SER A 333 -22.55 -17.11 3.87
N ASN A 334 -23.84 -17.21 3.60
CA ASN A 334 -24.66 -18.36 3.94
C ASN A 334 -24.67 -18.68 5.45
N ILE A 335 -24.50 -17.65 6.28
CA ILE A 335 -24.62 -17.78 7.74
C ILE A 335 -26.09 -17.82 8.11
N SER A 336 -26.53 -18.95 8.65
CA SER A 336 -27.93 -19.25 9.05
C SER A 336 -28.05 -19.38 10.56
N THR A 337 -29.29 -19.60 11.04
CA THR A 337 -29.57 -19.82 12.47
C THR A 337 -28.75 -20.96 13.05
N LYS A 338 -28.13 -20.74 14.22
CA LYS A 338 -27.23 -21.66 14.94
C LYS A 338 -25.91 -21.90 14.26
N ASN A 339 -25.63 -21.26 13.11
CA ASN A 339 -24.27 -21.27 12.59
C ASN A 339 -23.35 -20.44 13.45
N TRP A 340 -22.07 -20.81 13.48
CA TRP A 340 -21.05 -20.04 14.16
C TRP A 340 -19.70 -20.06 13.44
N VAL A 341 -18.89 -19.08 13.72
CA VAL A 341 -17.47 -19.01 13.33
C VAL A 341 -16.63 -18.76 14.56
N SER A 342 -15.41 -19.30 14.59
CA SER A 342 -14.49 -19.08 15.70
C SER A 342 -13.16 -18.55 15.25
N TYR A 343 -12.58 -17.74 16.08
CA TYR A 343 -11.24 -17.15 15.97
C TYR A 343 -10.43 -17.61 17.19
N LYS A 344 -9.28 -18.25 16.93
CA LYS A 344 -8.41 -18.80 17.99
C LYS A 344 -7.33 -17.81 18.41
N ASN A 345 -6.88 -17.94 19.63
CA ASN A 345 -5.79 -17.15 20.21
C ASN A 345 -6.03 -15.63 20.07
N VAL A 346 -7.25 -15.18 20.33
CA VAL A 346 -7.57 -13.75 20.37
C VAL A 346 -7.04 -13.16 21.67
N ASN A 347 -6.07 -12.25 21.56
CA ASN A 347 -5.51 -11.56 22.71
C ASN A 347 -6.30 -10.28 23.01
N PHE A 348 -6.82 -10.21 24.21
CA PHE A 348 -7.45 -9.06 24.80
C PHE A 348 -6.49 -8.34 25.74
N ASP A 349 -5.48 -7.67 25.17
CA ASP A 349 -4.42 -6.96 25.92
C ASP A 349 -4.94 -5.92 26.91
N LYS A 350 -6.11 -5.38 26.64
CA LYS A 350 -6.82 -4.45 27.51
C LYS A 350 -8.21 -4.98 27.75
N SER A 351 -8.75 -4.72 28.94
CA SER A 351 -10.15 -5.06 29.22
C SER A 351 -11.06 -4.48 28.13
N LEU A 352 -11.58 -5.36 27.28
CA LEU A 352 -12.43 -4.98 26.17
C LEU A 352 -13.85 -4.75 26.68
N GLU A 353 -14.44 -3.59 26.35
CA GLU A 353 -15.82 -3.25 26.70
C GLU A 353 -16.80 -3.47 25.51
N SER A 354 -16.28 -3.62 24.31
CA SER A 354 -17.07 -3.88 23.11
C SER A 354 -16.22 -4.41 21.96
N LEU A 355 -16.85 -5.21 21.10
CA LEU A 355 -16.35 -5.63 19.78
C LEU A 355 -17.08 -4.86 18.70
N GLN A 356 -16.46 -4.67 17.54
CA GLN A 356 -17.16 -4.13 16.37
C GLN A 356 -17.19 -5.14 15.22
N MET A 357 -18.33 -5.29 14.57
CA MET A 357 -18.53 -6.23 13.47
C MET A 357 -19.13 -5.53 12.25
N SER A 358 -18.50 -5.68 11.08
CA SER A 358 -19.06 -5.24 9.80
C SER A 358 -19.89 -6.38 9.21
N ALA A 359 -21.18 -6.14 9.00
CA ALA A 359 -22.09 -7.17 8.52
C ALA A 359 -23.25 -6.61 7.68
N ALA A 360 -23.74 -7.43 6.73
CA ALA A 360 -25.01 -7.20 6.05
C ALA A 360 -26.09 -8.10 6.65
N ILE A 361 -27.19 -7.49 7.09
CA ILE A 361 -28.26 -8.12 7.87
C ILE A 361 -29.60 -7.90 7.15
N PRO A 362 -30.06 -8.87 6.35
CA PRO A 362 -31.31 -8.70 5.59
C PRO A 362 -32.58 -8.72 6.43
N TYR A 363 -32.57 -9.34 7.61
CA TYR A 363 -33.78 -9.59 8.39
C TYR A 363 -33.73 -8.98 9.78
N ASP A 364 -34.89 -8.56 10.27
CA ASP A 364 -35.08 -8.13 11.65
C ASP A 364 -34.84 -9.27 12.66
N ALA A 365 -34.61 -8.91 13.90
CA ALA A 365 -34.38 -9.85 15.02
C ALA A 365 -33.23 -10.87 14.80
N THR A 366 -32.34 -10.62 13.84
CA THR A 366 -31.10 -11.36 13.71
C THR A 366 -30.18 -10.96 14.85
N SER A 367 -29.64 -11.93 15.59
CA SER A 367 -28.79 -11.70 16.75
C SER A 367 -27.46 -12.47 16.63
N VAL A 368 -26.48 -11.98 17.35
CA VAL A 368 -25.21 -12.65 17.57
C VAL A 368 -25.00 -12.81 19.08
N GLU A 369 -24.48 -13.97 19.47
CA GLU A 369 -23.97 -14.27 20.80
C GLU A 369 -22.48 -14.54 20.68
N VAL A 370 -21.65 -13.87 21.51
CA VAL A 370 -20.20 -14.00 21.53
C VAL A 370 -19.80 -14.80 22.75
N LYS A 371 -19.08 -15.89 22.54
CA LYS A 371 -18.67 -16.82 23.60
C LYS A 371 -17.17 -17.07 23.59
N LEU A 372 -16.62 -17.45 24.72
CA LEU A 372 -15.21 -17.78 24.89
C LEU A 372 -15.01 -19.30 24.92
N ASP A 373 -13.89 -19.72 24.34
CA ASP A 373 -13.24 -21.05 24.43
C ASP A 373 -14.05 -22.23 23.89
N SER A 374 -15.35 -22.08 23.71
CA SER A 374 -16.20 -23.06 23.04
C SER A 374 -17.54 -22.46 22.61
N PRO A 375 -18.27 -23.08 21.66
CA PRO A 375 -19.61 -22.60 21.27
C PRO A 375 -20.66 -22.71 22.40
N THR A 376 -20.34 -23.41 23.47
CA THR A 376 -21.17 -23.54 24.71
C THR A 376 -20.53 -22.86 25.91
N GLY A 377 -19.41 -22.17 25.71
CA GLY A 377 -18.64 -21.48 26.73
C GLY A 377 -19.31 -20.24 27.31
N GLN A 378 -18.56 -19.47 28.07
CA GLN A 378 -19.03 -18.24 28.71
C GLN A 378 -19.48 -17.24 27.62
N THR A 379 -20.70 -16.73 27.76
CA THR A 379 -21.18 -15.61 26.92
C THR A 379 -20.60 -14.31 27.46
N ILE A 380 -19.89 -13.59 26.60
CA ILE A 380 -19.29 -12.27 26.90
C ILE A 380 -20.10 -11.12 26.32
N GLY A 381 -20.91 -11.37 25.29
CA GLY A 381 -21.73 -10.33 24.67
C GLY A 381 -22.89 -10.92 23.86
N THR A 382 -23.95 -10.15 23.76
CA THR A 382 -25.12 -10.48 22.93
C THR A 382 -25.68 -9.21 22.31
N LYS A 383 -26.04 -9.26 21.03
CA LYS A 383 -26.66 -8.12 20.35
C LYS A 383 -27.67 -8.56 19.29
N VAL A 384 -28.80 -7.88 19.24
CA VAL A 384 -29.65 -7.85 18.05
C VAL A 384 -28.99 -6.91 17.03
N LEU A 385 -28.66 -7.44 15.87
CA LEU A 385 -27.91 -6.75 14.85
C LEU A 385 -28.78 -5.73 14.10
N ASN A 386 -28.16 -4.65 13.66
CA ASN A 386 -28.83 -3.61 12.89
C ASN A 386 -29.23 -4.14 11.52
N ARG A 387 -30.52 -4.16 11.23
CA ARG A 387 -31.02 -4.59 9.92
C ARG A 387 -30.54 -3.65 8.82
N THR A 388 -30.01 -4.22 7.74
CA THR A 388 -29.62 -3.49 6.53
C THR A 388 -30.63 -3.63 5.39
N GLY A 389 -31.61 -4.55 5.52
CA GLY A 389 -32.66 -4.77 4.55
C GLY A 389 -32.31 -5.68 3.38
N ASN A 390 -31.03 -5.91 3.10
CA ASN A 390 -30.56 -6.85 2.08
C ASN A 390 -29.12 -7.30 2.37
N VAL A 391 -28.67 -8.31 1.64
CA VAL A 391 -27.34 -8.95 1.81
C VAL A 391 -26.18 -8.17 1.19
N ASN A 392 -26.43 -7.06 0.52
CA ASN A 392 -25.41 -6.26 -0.16
C ASN A 392 -25.25 -4.86 0.45
N THR A 393 -26.01 -4.55 1.51
CA THR A 393 -25.87 -3.32 2.29
C THR A 393 -25.24 -3.64 3.63
N TRP A 394 -24.17 -2.95 3.96
CA TRP A 394 -23.33 -3.23 5.13
C TRP A 394 -23.52 -2.18 6.21
N ALA A 395 -23.43 -2.62 7.47
CA ALA A 395 -23.46 -1.76 8.64
C ALA A 395 -22.47 -2.25 9.70
N LEU A 396 -21.97 -1.32 10.50
CA LEU A 396 -21.18 -1.66 11.67
C LEU A 396 -22.10 -1.94 12.86
N ASN A 397 -21.76 -3.00 13.59
CA ASN A 397 -22.47 -3.43 14.77
C ASN A 397 -21.49 -3.46 15.94
N THR A 398 -21.59 -2.52 16.85
CA THR A 398 -20.83 -2.57 18.13
C THR A 398 -21.55 -3.47 19.10
N ILE A 399 -20.89 -4.51 19.57
CA ILE A 399 -21.40 -5.53 20.48
C ILE A 399 -20.79 -5.25 21.86
N PRO A 400 -21.56 -4.77 22.83
CA PRO A 400 -21.08 -4.62 24.21
C PRO A 400 -20.67 -5.98 24.78
N THR A 401 -19.54 -6.02 25.46
CA THR A 401 -19.00 -7.21 26.10
C THR A 401 -18.84 -7.01 27.60
N THR A 402 -18.88 -8.10 28.35
CA THR A 402 -18.30 -8.08 29.69
C THR A 402 -16.80 -7.91 29.58
N THR A 403 -16.16 -7.40 30.63
CA THR A 403 -14.71 -7.26 30.67
C THR A 403 -14.03 -8.62 30.44
N VAL A 404 -13.17 -8.67 29.41
CA VAL A 404 -12.37 -9.83 29.03
C VAL A 404 -10.92 -9.43 28.96
N SER A 405 -10.02 -10.26 29.46
CA SER A 405 -8.56 -10.06 29.36
C SER A 405 -7.86 -11.40 29.14
N GLY A 406 -6.68 -11.37 28.56
CA GLY A 406 -5.93 -12.59 28.21
C GLY A 406 -6.27 -13.12 26.84
N THR A 407 -5.79 -14.31 26.54
CA THR A 407 -5.92 -14.93 25.20
C THR A 407 -7.02 -16.01 25.26
N HIS A 408 -7.99 -15.90 24.33
CA HIS A 408 -9.15 -16.78 24.26
C HIS A 408 -9.49 -17.19 22.82
N ASP A 409 -10.13 -18.34 22.66
CA ASP A 409 -10.84 -18.67 21.45
C ASP A 409 -12.22 -18.00 21.49
N VAL A 410 -12.58 -17.23 20.44
CA VAL A 410 -13.83 -16.45 20.41
C VAL A 410 -14.80 -17.03 19.38
N TYR A 411 -16.02 -17.29 19.79
CA TYR A 411 -17.09 -17.86 18.97
C TYR A 411 -18.22 -16.85 18.77
N PHE A 412 -18.60 -16.63 17.51
CA PHE A 412 -19.75 -15.81 17.11
C PHE A 412 -20.87 -16.74 16.65
N ILE A 413 -21.93 -16.85 17.44
CA ILE A 413 -23.09 -17.70 17.17
C ILE A 413 -24.24 -16.82 16.70
N PHE A 414 -24.78 -17.11 15.51
CA PHE A 414 -25.85 -16.32 14.92
C PHE A 414 -27.19 -17.00 15.08
N SER A 415 -28.23 -16.23 15.37
CA SER A 415 -29.57 -16.76 15.54
C SER A 415 -30.64 -15.76 15.12
N ARG A 416 -31.84 -16.31 14.86
CA ARG A 416 -33.06 -15.58 14.63
C ARG A 416 -34.26 -16.37 15.17
N PRO A 417 -35.22 -15.74 15.90
CA PRO A 417 -36.33 -16.45 16.50
C PRO A 417 -37.33 -17.03 15.51
N ALA A 418 -37.39 -16.58 14.28
CA ALA A 418 -38.36 -17.02 13.29
C ALA A 418 -37.92 -18.30 12.56
N THR A 419 -38.92 -19.08 12.19
CA THR A 419 -38.97 -20.46 11.74
C THR A 419 -38.35 -20.83 10.40
N ALA A 420 -37.63 -19.99 9.72
CA ALA A 420 -37.00 -20.30 8.44
C ALA A 420 -35.59 -20.91 8.64
N THR A 421 -35.52 -22.19 8.50
CA THR A 421 -34.32 -23.03 8.65
C THR A 421 -33.44 -22.89 7.45
N ASN A 422 -32.92 -22.27 6.76
CA ASN A 422 -31.96 -22.18 5.65
C ASN A 422 -31.95 -20.81 4.96
N VAL A 423 -32.20 -19.74 5.70
CA VAL A 423 -32.11 -18.38 5.17
C VAL A 423 -30.76 -17.82 5.56
N GLU A 424 -30.08 -17.16 4.62
CA GLU A 424 -28.88 -16.40 4.91
C GLU A 424 -29.21 -15.21 5.82
N LEU A 425 -28.84 -15.27 7.09
CA LEU A 425 -29.12 -14.23 8.09
C LEU A 425 -28.07 -13.12 8.08
N VAL A 426 -26.84 -13.50 7.76
CA VAL A 426 -25.68 -12.60 7.91
C VAL A 426 -24.69 -12.85 6.79
N ARG A 427 -24.19 -11.77 6.22
CA ARG A 427 -22.87 -11.74 5.58
C ARG A 427 -21.92 -10.99 6.48
N LEU A 428 -20.79 -11.60 6.79
CA LEU A 428 -19.82 -11.08 7.74
C LEU A 428 -18.54 -10.63 7.01
N GLY A 429 -18.19 -9.36 7.14
CA GLY A 429 -17.05 -8.75 6.45
C GLY A 429 -15.79 -8.72 7.32
N SER A 430 -15.89 -8.18 8.52
CA SER A 430 -14.76 -8.04 9.44
C SER A 430 -15.20 -8.01 10.90
N ILE A 431 -14.25 -8.26 11.80
CA ILE A 431 -14.43 -8.14 13.24
C ILE A 431 -13.24 -7.33 13.79
N ASP A 432 -13.52 -6.38 14.66
CA ASP A 432 -12.51 -5.64 15.40
C ASP A 432 -12.55 -6.07 16.88
N PHE A 433 -11.50 -6.78 17.30
CA PHE A 433 -11.31 -7.28 18.67
C PHE A 433 -10.67 -6.23 19.59
N SER A 434 -10.28 -5.07 19.06
CA SER A 434 -9.67 -3.98 19.82
C SER A 434 -10.41 -2.67 19.64
N TYR A 435 -11.70 -2.71 19.30
CA TYR A 435 -12.48 -1.52 18.99
C TYR A 435 -12.41 -0.49 20.12
N ASP A 436 -11.94 0.69 19.78
CA ASP A 436 -11.84 1.87 20.63
C ASP A 436 -12.38 3.07 19.86
N ALA A 437 -13.50 3.63 20.32
CA ALA A 437 -14.16 4.74 19.65
C ALA A 437 -13.30 6.03 19.58
N ALA A 438 -12.24 6.13 20.38
CA ALA A 438 -11.30 7.27 20.34
C ALA A 438 -10.27 7.15 19.21
N LYS A 439 -10.08 5.97 18.62
CA LYS A 439 -9.14 5.72 17.54
C LYS A 439 -9.78 5.84 16.16
N PRO A 440 -9.00 6.04 15.09
CA PRO A 440 -9.51 5.92 13.73
C PRO A 440 -10.16 4.54 13.49
N THR A 441 -11.33 4.55 12.88
CA THR A 441 -11.98 3.30 12.44
C THR A 441 -11.16 2.65 11.33
N GLU A 442 -10.72 1.45 11.54
CA GLU A 442 -9.96 0.68 10.57
C GLU A 442 -10.86 0.15 9.45
N ILE A 443 -10.44 0.31 8.21
CA ILE A 443 -11.18 -0.02 7.00
C ILE A 443 -10.38 -1.07 6.21
N MET A 444 -10.90 -2.27 6.11
CA MET A 444 -10.24 -3.39 5.42
C MET A 444 -10.81 -3.64 4.01
N SER A 445 -11.98 -3.09 3.69
CA SER A 445 -12.67 -3.30 2.41
C SER A 445 -13.54 -2.11 2.04
N ALA A 446 -14.00 -2.05 0.79
CA ALA A 446 -14.98 -1.04 0.36
C ALA A 446 -16.33 -1.18 1.12
N GLN A 447 -16.70 -2.38 1.51
CA GLN A 447 -17.88 -2.64 2.33
C GLN A 447 -17.71 -2.08 3.76
N ASP A 448 -16.50 -2.20 4.33
CA ASP A 448 -16.21 -1.57 5.63
C ASP A 448 -16.30 -0.05 5.54
N LEU A 449 -15.78 0.54 4.45
CA LEU A 449 -15.87 1.98 4.22
C LEU A 449 -17.35 2.41 4.11
N GLU A 450 -18.15 1.70 3.32
CA GLU A 450 -19.57 1.95 3.21
C GLU A 450 -20.27 1.89 4.56
N ALA A 451 -20.02 0.81 5.32
CA ALA A 451 -20.61 0.62 6.65
C ALA A 451 -20.20 1.72 7.64
N ALA A 452 -18.93 2.13 7.61
CA ALA A 452 -18.45 3.23 8.45
C ALA A 452 -19.14 4.55 8.11
N LEU A 453 -19.21 4.90 6.82
CA LEU A 453 -19.89 6.12 6.36
C LEU A 453 -21.37 6.10 6.65
N ALA A 454 -22.07 4.98 6.42
CA ALA A 454 -23.48 4.82 6.75
C ALA A 454 -23.77 4.93 8.26
N SER A 455 -22.79 4.60 9.09
CA SER A 455 -22.85 4.72 10.55
C SER A 455 -22.41 6.09 11.09
N GLY A 456 -22.09 7.05 10.20
CA GLY A 456 -21.66 8.39 10.58
C GLY A 456 -20.24 8.47 11.15
N LEU A 457 -19.40 7.47 10.91
CA LEU A 457 -18.00 7.51 11.35
C LEU A 457 -17.18 8.36 10.40
N THR A 458 -16.34 9.22 10.94
CA THR A 458 -15.67 10.29 10.20
C THR A 458 -14.15 10.29 10.30
N ASN A 459 -13.60 9.49 11.21
CA ASN A 459 -12.15 9.32 11.37
C ASN A 459 -11.77 7.90 10.94
N LEU A 460 -11.29 7.77 9.69
CA LEU A 460 -11.15 6.49 9.00
C LEU A 460 -9.69 6.24 8.60
N LYS A 461 -9.27 4.96 8.66
CA LYS A 461 -7.92 4.55 8.29
C LYS A 461 -7.96 3.26 7.48
N LEU A 462 -7.41 3.26 6.28
CA LEU A 462 -7.30 2.04 5.48
C LEU A 462 -6.27 1.09 6.08
N MET A 463 -6.63 -0.18 6.11
CA MET A 463 -5.76 -1.29 6.49
C MET A 463 -5.49 -2.24 5.33
N ASN A 464 -6.07 -1.94 4.15
CA ASN A 464 -5.89 -2.71 2.92
C ASN A 464 -6.17 -1.81 1.69
N ASN A 465 -5.81 -2.28 0.49
CA ASN A 465 -6.34 -1.71 -0.74
C ASN A 465 -7.83 -1.99 -0.83
N ILE A 466 -8.57 -0.98 -1.26
CA ILE A 466 -10.01 -1.12 -1.47
C ILE A 466 -10.38 -0.74 -2.90
N THR A 467 -11.36 -1.44 -3.47
CA THR A 467 -11.91 -1.12 -4.80
C THR A 467 -13.42 -0.96 -4.72
N PHE A 468 -13.93 0.17 -5.19
CA PHE A 468 -15.35 0.49 -5.13
C PHE A 468 -16.17 -0.39 -6.09
N THR A 469 -17.32 -0.81 -5.64
CA THR A 469 -18.34 -1.53 -6.42
C THR A 469 -19.58 -0.69 -6.70
N LYS A 470 -19.66 0.48 -6.08
CA LYS A 470 -20.72 1.48 -6.23
C LYS A 470 -20.22 2.84 -5.78
N ASN A 471 -20.99 3.89 -6.04
CA ASN A 471 -20.71 5.22 -5.48
C ASN A 471 -20.90 5.20 -3.97
N LEU A 472 -19.97 5.85 -3.26
CA LEU A 472 -20.07 6.05 -1.81
C LEU A 472 -20.30 7.53 -1.50
N GLN A 473 -20.90 7.82 -0.34
CA GLN A 473 -21.29 9.19 0.02
C GLN A 473 -20.79 9.57 1.41
N LEU A 474 -20.29 10.79 1.50
CA LEU A 474 -19.92 11.48 2.73
C LEU A 474 -21.08 12.37 3.19
N SER A 475 -21.48 12.23 4.44
CA SER A 475 -22.56 13.04 5.02
C SER A 475 -22.06 14.07 6.04
N ASP A 476 -20.81 13.96 6.48
CA ASP A 476 -20.18 14.84 7.48
C ASP A 476 -18.71 15.09 7.17
N ASP A 477 -18.08 16.01 7.93
CA ASP A 477 -16.65 16.25 7.87
C ASP A 477 -15.91 14.94 8.11
N THR A 478 -15.06 14.55 7.16
CA THR A 478 -14.45 13.22 7.17
C THR A 478 -12.94 13.30 6.95
N LYS A 479 -12.21 12.52 7.74
CA LYS A 479 -10.77 12.28 7.57
C LYS A 479 -10.55 10.85 7.14
N LEU A 480 -9.90 10.66 5.99
CA LEU A 480 -9.54 9.37 5.44
C LEU A 480 -8.04 9.25 5.28
N ASN A 481 -7.42 8.54 6.21
CA ASN A 481 -6.02 8.14 6.12
C ASN A 481 -5.90 6.91 5.22
N LEU A 482 -5.29 7.06 4.06
CA LEU A 482 -5.02 5.94 3.16
C LEU A 482 -3.91 5.02 3.67
N ASN A 483 -3.10 5.47 4.65
CA ASN A 483 -2.10 4.65 5.33
C ASN A 483 -1.16 3.90 4.35
N GLY A 484 -0.84 4.54 3.23
CA GLY A 484 -0.04 3.98 2.14
C GLY A 484 -0.80 3.06 1.17
N TYR A 485 -2.04 2.68 1.48
CA TYR A 485 -2.87 1.83 0.62
C TYR A 485 -3.49 2.59 -0.55
N THR A 486 -4.10 1.83 -1.45
CA THR A 486 -4.79 2.36 -2.63
C THR A 486 -6.30 2.33 -2.42
N MET A 487 -6.94 3.49 -2.60
CA MET A 487 -8.37 3.60 -2.83
C MET A 487 -8.62 3.63 -4.34
N ASP A 488 -9.04 2.52 -4.92
CA ASP A 488 -9.44 2.45 -6.32
C ASP A 488 -10.94 2.64 -6.43
N THR A 489 -11.35 3.78 -6.97
CA THR A 489 -12.76 4.06 -7.21
C THR A 489 -13.32 3.37 -8.45
N ALA A 490 -12.49 2.70 -9.24
CA ALA A 490 -12.87 2.03 -10.50
C ALA A 490 -13.68 2.97 -11.43
N ASN A 491 -14.92 2.59 -11.75
CA ASN A 491 -15.86 3.43 -12.53
C ASN A 491 -16.84 4.22 -11.62
N TYR A 492 -16.59 4.25 -10.33
CA TYR A 492 -17.42 4.92 -9.32
C TYR A 492 -16.72 6.15 -8.76
N TYR A 493 -17.31 6.77 -7.76
CA TYR A 493 -16.76 7.92 -7.08
C TYR A 493 -17.17 7.98 -5.60
N LEU A 494 -16.37 8.69 -4.82
CA LEU A 494 -16.73 9.14 -3.49
C LEU A 494 -17.30 10.55 -3.61
N SER A 495 -18.54 10.76 -3.19
CA SER A 495 -19.21 12.05 -3.31
C SER A 495 -19.75 12.54 -1.98
N LYS A 496 -20.13 13.81 -1.94
CA LYS A 496 -20.92 14.35 -0.85
C LYS A 496 -22.38 13.91 -0.98
N ASN A 497 -22.99 13.57 0.16
CA ASN A 497 -24.45 13.35 0.24
C ASN A 497 -25.16 14.72 0.27
N ASP A 498 -25.87 15.05 -0.79
CA ASP A 498 -26.58 16.33 -0.90
C ASP A 498 -27.73 16.48 0.09
N ALA A 499 -28.35 15.37 0.52
CA ALA A 499 -29.38 15.38 1.54
C ALA A 499 -28.88 15.82 2.94
N ALA A 500 -27.56 15.82 3.17
CA ALA A 500 -26.98 16.33 4.42
C ALA A 500 -27.16 17.84 4.63
N GLY A 501 -27.53 18.60 3.59
CA GLY A 501 -27.93 20.02 3.70
C GLY A 501 -26.85 21.01 4.16
N LYS A 502 -25.58 20.59 4.23
CA LYS A 502 -24.45 21.41 4.69
C LYS A 502 -23.22 21.23 3.80
N ARG A 503 -22.30 22.19 3.84
CA ARG A 503 -20.95 22.01 3.30
C ARG A 503 -20.13 21.15 4.25
N ILE A 504 -19.28 20.28 3.73
CA ILE A 504 -18.41 19.43 4.54
C ILE A 504 -16.92 19.66 4.20
N GLN A 505 -16.06 19.26 5.12
CA GLN A 505 -14.63 19.16 4.96
C GLN A 505 -14.25 17.70 4.71
N PHE A 506 -13.49 17.42 3.65
CA PHE A 506 -12.94 16.10 3.38
C PHE A 506 -11.42 16.15 3.32
N ASP A 507 -10.78 15.54 4.32
CA ASP A 507 -9.33 15.38 4.37
C ASP A 507 -8.97 13.96 3.92
N ILE A 508 -8.16 13.84 2.86
CA ILE A 508 -7.65 12.59 2.34
C ILE A 508 -6.13 12.64 2.29
N PHE A 509 -5.45 11.65 2.84
CA PHE A 509 -4.00 11.74 2.96
C PHE A 509 -3.28 10.39 3.04
N GLY A 510 -1.98 10.43 2.67
CA GLY A 510 -1.01 9.40 2.94
C GLY A 510 -1.18 8.12 2.12
N GLY A 511 -1.35 8.19 0.81
CA GLY A 511 -1.44 6.98 -0.01
C GLY A 511 -1.83 7.19 -1.46
N ASN A 512 -2.44 6.18 -2.07
CA ASN A 512 -2.71 6.16 -3.48
C ASN A 512 -4.21 6.23 -3.77
N VAL A 513 -4.58 6.93 -4.84
CA VAL A 513 -5.93 6.92 -5.40
C VAL A 513 -5.87 6.53 -6.86
N ALA A 514 -6.77 5.66 -7.28
CA ALA A 514 -6.97 5.28 -8.66
C ALA A 514 -8.45 5.41 -9.04
N GLY A 515 -8.74 5.54 -10.34
CA GLY A 515 -10.12 5.57 -10.81
C GLY A 515 -10.24 5.90 -12.30
N LYS A 516 -11.31 5.42 -12.92
CA LYS A 516 -11.58 5.55 -14.36
C LYS A 516 -12.83 6.37 -14.65
N ASN A 517 -13.50 6.87 -13.61
CA ASN A 517 -14.73 7.63 -13.77
C ASN A 517 -14.44 9.02 -14.37
N VAL A 518 -15.17 9.40 -15.39
CA VAL A 518 -15.05 10.73 -16.05
C VAL A 518 -15.55 11.89 -15.18
N TYR A 519 -16.35 11.59 -14.17
CA TYR A 519 -16.78 12.59 -13.17
C TYR A 519 -15.77 12.78 -12.04
N GLY A 520 -14.71 11.98 -11.99
CA GLY A 520 -13.67 12.03 -10.97
C GLY A 520 -13.78 10.92 -9.93
N SER A 521 -12.67 10.60 -9.29
CA SER A 521 -12.64 9.67 -8.14
C SER A 521 -13.30 10.28 -6.90
N ILE A 522 -13.16 11.61 -6.73
CA ILE A 522 -13.83 12.41 -5.72
C ILE A 522 -14.71 13.44 -6.43
N TYR A 523 -15.99 13.40 -6.14
CA TYR A 523 -16.99 14.19 -6.85
C TYR A 523 -17.86 15.00 -5.92
N SER A 524 -18.02 16.27 -6.21
CA SER A 524 -18.99 17.16 -5.57
C SER A 524 -20.06 17.58 -6.60
N ALA A 525 -21.25 17.92 -6.12
CA ALA A 525 -22.41 18.23 -6.93
C ALA A 525 -22.14 19.16 -8.12
N THR A 526 -22.90 19.00 -9.19
CA THR A 526 -22.80 19.79 -10.43
C THR A 526 -23.45 21.16 -10.33
N SER A 527 -24.25 21.44 -9.34
CA SER A 527 -24.99 22.70 -9.20
C SER A 527 -24.05 23.79 -8.74
N GLU A 528 -23.80 24.77 -9.61
CA GLU A 528 -23.01 25.96 -9.29
C GLU A 528 -23.56 26.74 -8.08
N ASN A 529 -24.86 26.65 -7.84
CA ASN A 529 -25.58 27.40 -6.81
C ASN A 529 -25.77 26.65 -5.50
N SER A 530 -25.18 25.47 -5.34
CA SER A 530 -25.44 24.69 -4.14
C SER A 530 -24.58 25.17 -2.95
N ASN A 531 -25.24 25.39 -1.82
CA ASN A 531 -24.57 25.50 -0.53
C ASN A 531 -23.92 24.18 -0.07
N TYR A 532 -23.95 23.18 -0.91
CA TYR A 532 -23.74 21.76 -0.58
C TYR A 532 -22.41 21.18 -1.01
N GLY A 533 -21.46 21.97 -1.46
CA GLY A 533 -20.14 21.47 -1.85
C GLY A 533 -19.32 20.93 -0.69
N MET A 534 -18.15 20.40 -0.99
CA MET A 534 -17.15 20.03 0.01
C MET A 534 -15.85 20.80 -0.23
N ASN A 535 -15.19 21.20 0.85
CA ASN A 535 -13.78 21.53 0.79
C ASN A 535 -12.98 20.24 0.86
N ILE A 536 -11.93 20.15 0.05
CA ILE A 536 -11.09 18.95 0.00
C ILE A 536 -9.66 19.34 0.33
N ASN A 537 -9.05 18.63 1.25
CA ASN A 537 -7.63 18.72 1.55
C ASN A 537 -6.97 17.39 1.20
N ALA A 538 -6.14 17.39 0.15
CA ALA A 538 -5.38 16.24 -0.29
C ALA A 538 -3.92 16.41 0.14
N LYS A 539 -3.39 15.45 0.90
CA LYS A 539 -2.03 15.52 1.41
C LYS A 539 -1.27 14.23 1.14
N ASP A 540 -0.06 14.34 0.57
CA ASP A 540 0.81 13.19 0.26
C ASP A 540 0.06 12.13 -0.58
N ILE A 541 -0.55 12.54 -1.68
CA ILE A 541 -1.36 11.71 -2.55
C ILE A 541 -0.64 11.40 -3.86
N THR A 542 -0.65 10.13 -4.24
CA THR A 542 -0.37 9.69 -5.60
C THR A 542 -1.68 9.27 -6.29
N PHE A 543 -2.00 9.90 -7.41
CA PHE A 543 -3.15 9.54 -8.22
C PHE A 543 -2.73 9.02 -9.60
N ASN A 544 -3.42 7.98 -10.05
CA ASN A 544 -3.31 7.47 -11.41
C ASN A 544 -4.69 7.05 -11.93
N GLY A 545 -5.18 7.74 -12.95
CA GLY A 545 -6.53 7.47 -13.45
C GLY A 545 -7.03 8.47 -14.48
N THR A 546 -8.35 8.67 -14.54
CA THR A 546 -8.96 9.59 -15.52
C THR A 546 -9.04 11.01 -14.98
N LEU A 547 -9.67 11.21 -13.83
CA LEU A 547 -9.85 12.50 -13.17
C LEU A 547 -9.83 12.27 -11.65
N PHE A 548 -8.99 12.99 -10.93
CA PHE A 548 -8.88 12.82 -9.48
C PHE A 548 -10.05 13.47 -8.75
N ILE A 549 -10.18 14.79 -8.89
CA ILE A 549 -11.19 15.58 -8.18
C ILE A 549 -12.02 16.40 -9.16
N ARG A 550 -13.35 16.32 -9.04
CA ARG A 550 -14.28 17.25 -9.64
C ARG A 550 -15.10 17.95 -8.55
N ASN A 551 -14.82 19.22 -8.35
CA ASN A 551 -15.46 20.04 -7.32
C ASN A 551 -15.71 21.46 -7.83
N ASN A 552 -16.76 21.61 -8.67
CA ASN A 552 -17.10 22.87 -9.29
C ASN A 552 -18.24 23.62 -8.55
N VAL A 553 -18.23 23.58 -7.23
CA VAL A 553 -19.25 24.25 -6.40
C VAL A 553 -18.73 25.60 -5.92
N LEU A 554 -19.61 26.60 -5.89
CA LEU A 554 -19.29 27.96 -5.42
C LEU A 554 -18.69 27.94 -4.00
N ASN A 555 -17.69 28.78 -3.79
CA ASN A 555 -17.02 28.98 -2.50
C ASN A 555 -16.41 27.70 -1.90
N THR A 556 -16.10 26.70 -2.72
CA THR A 556 -15.31 25.53 -2.30
C THR A 556 -13.86 25.70 -2.68
N VAL A 557 -12.99 25.07 -1.93
CA VAL A 557 -11.55 25.05 -2.17
C VAL A 557 -11.06 23.61 -2.18
N VAL A 558 -10.18 23.29 -3.14
CA VAL A 558 -9.37 22.08 -3.12
C VAL A 558 -7.94 22.48 -2.76
N THR A 559 -7.44 21.93 -1.69
CA THR A 559 -6.11 22.20 -1.15
C THR A 559 -5.21 20.99 -1.33
N PHE A 560 -3.98 21.23 -1.77
CA PHE A 560 -2.92 20.21 -1.81
C PHE A 560 -1.82 20.59 -0.82
N ASP A 561 -1.49 19.66 0.07
CA ASP A 561 -0.44 19.78 1.08
C ASP A 561 0.58 18.64 0.93
N GLY A 562 1.82 18.80 1.39
CA GLY A 562 2.86 17.77 1.29
C GLY A 562 3.26 17.45 -0.15
N HIS A 563 3.46 16.18 -0.47
CA HIS A 563 3.97 15.72 -1.76
C HIS A 563 2.88 15.03 -2.59
N ASN A 564 2.42 15.68 -3.66
CA ASN A 564 1.31 15.19 -4.48
C ASN A 564 1.75 14.95 -5.93
N VAL A 565 1.49 13.73 -6.45
CA VAL A 565 1.79 13.34 -7.82
C VAL A 565 0.51 12.87 -8.51
N ILE A 566 -0.05 13.72 -9.37
CA ILE A 566 -1.36 13.48 -9.99
C ILE A 566 -1.18 13.25 -11.49
N LYS A 567 -1.44 12.03 -11.94
CA LYS A 567 -1.31 11.62 -13.34
C LYS A 567 -2.64 11.18 -13.91
N SER A 568 -3.06 11.83 -14.97
CA SER A 568 -4.30 11.49 -15.68
C SER A 568 -3.99 10.89 -17.06
N THR A 569 -4.72 9.84 -17.43
CA THR A 569 -4.53 9.15 -18.71
C THR A 569 -5.30 9.82 -19.85
N THR A 570 -6.52 10.30 -19.59
CA THR A 570 -7.42 10.84 -20.63
C THR A 570 -8.17 12.10 -20.24
N GLY A 571 -8.05 12.56 -18.99
CA GLY A 571 -8.80 13.70 -18.44
C GLY A 571 -7.90 14.74 -17.78
N SER A 572 -8.52 15.72 -17.17
CA SER A 572 -7.84 16.66 -16.30
C SER A 572 -7.41 15.97 -14.98
N ASN A 573 -6.36 16.47 -14.35
CA ASN A 573 -6.07 16.05 -12.98
C ASN A 573 -7.19 16.46 -12.03
N VAL A 574 -7.61 17.70 -12.15
CA VAL A 574 -8.68 18.28 -11.33
C VAL A 574 -9.57 19.19 -12.17
N TYR A 575 -10.85 19.24 -11.80
CA TYR A 575 -11.85 20.17 -12.28
C TYR A 575 -12.49 20.88 -11.09
N VAL A 576 -12.03 22.09 -10.80
CA VAL A 576 -12.28 22.74 -9.49
C VAL A 576 -12.63 24.23 -9.64
N ARG A 577 -13.21 24.81 -8.61
CA ARG A 577 -13.52 26.26 -8.56
C ARG A 577 -12.34 27.07 -8.03
N ASN A 578 -11.82 26.67 -6.88
CA ASN A 578 -10.63 27.26 -6.28
C ASN A 578 -9.65 26.16 -5.89
N MET A 579 -8.38 26.45 -6.06
CA MET A 579 -7.29 25.51 -5.74
C MET A 579 -6.16 26.24 -5.03
N THR A 580 -5.62 25.61 -4.01
CA THR A 580 -4.46 26.10 -3.27
C THR A 580 -3.41 25.01 -3.11
N ILE A 581 -2.17 25.32 -3.45
CA ILE A 581 -1.01 24.50 -3.12
C ILE A 581 -0.37 25.15 -1.89
N LYS A 582 -0.33 24.40 -0.79
CA LYS A 582 0.11 24.88 0.52
C LYS A 582 1.58 25.24 0.57
N ALA A 583 1.95 26.09 1.49
CA ALA A 583 3.32 26.53 1.71
C ALA A 583 4.28 25.33 1.83
N GLY A 584 5.35 25.32 1.02
CA GLY A 584 6.33 24.23 0.97
C GLY A 584 5.86 22.93 0.33
N ALA A 585 4.60 22.81 -0.12
CA ALA A 585 4.08 21.62 -0.76
C ALA A 585 4.60 21.47 -2.19
N TYR A 586 4.60 20.23 -2.66
CA TYR A 586 4.91 19.85 -4.05
C TYR A 586 3.67 19.32 -4.76
N TYR A 587 3.38 19.84 -5.93
CA TYR A 587 2.33 19.35 -6.82
C TYR A 587 2.90 19.07 -8.21
N TYR A 588 2.93 17.80 -8.57
CA TYR A 588 3.19 17.36 -9.93
C TYR A 588 1.87 16.98 -10.60
N GLY A 589 1.58 17.60 -11.73
CA GLY A 589 0.39 17.32 -12.53
C GLY A 589 0.75 16.97 -13.97
N SER A 590 0.25 15.83 -14.48
CA SER A 590 0.40 15.48 -15.88
C SER A 590 -0.86 14.82 -16.43
N THR A 591 -1.08 14.99 -17.74
CA THR A 591 -2.10 14.25 -18.48
C THR A 591 -1.50 13.74 -19.79
N GLU A 592 -1.85 12.52 -20.20
CA GLU A 592 -1.40 11.99 -21.50
C GLU A 592 -2.12 12.67 -22.68
N GLY A 593 -3.29 13.23 -22.44
CA GLY A 593 -4.15 13.80 -23.48
C GLY A 593 -4.87 12.72 -24.30
N GLY A 594 -5.78 13.14 -25.18
CA GLY A 594 -6.53 12.21 -26.05
C GLY A 594 -7.96 11.92 -25.62
N GLY A 595 -8.43 12.51 -24.54
CA GLY A 595 -9.86 12.54 -24.18
C GLY A 595 -10.63 13.53 -25.09
N SER A 596 -11.93 13.42 -25.11
CA SER A 596 -12.93 14.05 -25.99
C SER A 596 -12.60 15.44 -26.59
N THR A 597 -13.16 15.73 -27.71
CA THR A 597 -13.11 17.02 -28.42
C THR A 597 -13.59 18.25 -27.63
N ASN A 598 -14.04 18.09 -26.38
CA ASN A 598 -14.50 19.17 -25.53
C ASN A 598 -13.30 19.86 -24.81
N GLU A 599 -13.39 21.17 -24.72
CA GLU A 599 -12.36 22.10 -24.24
C GLU A 599 -11.74 21.78 -22.87
N SER A 600 -12.38 20.96 -22.05
CA SER A 600 -11.93 20.56 -20.71
C SER A 600 -11.24 19.19 -20.65
N GLY A 601 -11.16 18.44 -21.76
CA GLY A 601 -10.86 17.00 -21.72
C GLY A 601 -9.41 16.61 -21.51
N SER A 602 -8.44 17.53 -21.54
CA SER A 602 -7.00 17.19 -21.52
C SER A 602 -6.15 18.25 -20.82
N THR A 603 -6.76 19.18 -20.13
CA THR A 603 -6.09 20.23 -19.37
C THR A 603 -5.67 19.68 -18.02
N VAL A 604 -4.44 19.97 -17.59
CA VAL A 604 -3.96 19.45 -16.29
C VAL A 604 -4.83 19.97 -15.14
N ILE A 605 -5.03 21.30 -15.06
CA ILE A 605 -5.90 21.94 -14.07
C ILE A 605 -7.02 22.67 -14.82
N THR A 606 -8.25 22.18 -14.72
CA THR A 606 -9.42 22.89 -15.20
C THR A 606 -10.11 23.62 -14.04
N MET A 607 -10.14 24.95 -14.14
CA MET A 607 -10.94 25.78 -13.24
C MET A 607 -12.35 25.88 -13.84
N GLY A 608 -13.35 25.49 -13.10
CA GLY A 608 -14.70 25.28 -13.57
C GLY A 608 -15.35 26.43 -14.38
N VAL A 609 -16.47 26.17 -15.02
CA VAL A 609 -17.21 27.15 -15.86
C VAL A 609 -18.01 28.14 -14.99
N GLY A 610 -18.29 29.34 -15.52
CA GLY A 610 -19.13 30.37 -14.90
C GLY A 610 -18.40 31.69 -14.63
N ASN A 611 -19.16 32.73 -14.33
CA ASN A 611 -18.70 34.13 -14.24
C ASN A 611 -18.18 34.55 -12.86
N THR A 612 -18.05 33.67 -11.91
CA THR A 612 -17.57 33.96 -10.55
C THR A 612 -16.07 33.74 -10.43
N ASP A 613 -15.47 34.34 -9.41
CA ASP A 613 -14.04 34.27 -9.14
C ASP A 613 -13.54 32.82 -9.02
N LYS A 614 -12.46 32.53 -9.76
CA LYS A 614 -11.79 31.23 -9.81
C LYS A 614 -10.32 31.43 -9.56
N ASN A 615 -9.85 31.00 -8.38
CA ASN A 615 -8.51 31.32 -7.90
C ASN A 615 -7.64 30.08 -7.82
N PHE A 616 -6.44 30.20 -8.38
CA PHE A 616 -5.36 29.24 -8.17
C PHE A 616 -4.22 29.93 -7.41
N ILE A 617 -3.91 29.43 -6.23
CA ILE A 617 -2.91 30.00 -5.34
C ILE A 617 -1.80 29.00 -5.11
N VAL A 618 -0.56 29.42 -5.32
CA VAL A 618 0.65 28.68 -4.97
C VAL A 618 1.31 29.42 -3.81
N GLU A 619 1.11 28.94 -2.59
CA GLU A 619 1.58 29.58 -1.36
C GLU A 619 3.12 29.60 -1.26
N PRO A 620 3.72 30.36 -0.33
CA PRO A 620 5.16 30.55 -0.27
C PRO A 620 5.96 29.24 -0.26
N GLN A 621 7.06 29.22 -1.05
CA GLN A 621 7.97 28.08 -1.18
C GLN A 621 7.34 26.78 -1.71
N ALA A 622 6.08 26.80 -2.12
CA ALA A 622 5.46 25.67 -2.79
C ALA A 622 6.02 25.48 -4.21
N LYS A 623 6.01 24.24 -4.70
CA LYS A 623 6.48 23.90 -6.03
C LYS A 623 5.39 23.24 -6.85
N VAL A 624 5.13 23.77 -8.04
CA VAL A 624 4.16 23.24 -9.01
C VAL A 624 4.83 22.93 -10.31
N GLU A 625 4.61 21.71 -10.83
CA GLU A 625 5.07 21.27 -12.14
C GLU A 625 3.91 20.68 -12.94
N LEU A 626 3.61 21.26 -14.11
CA LEU A 626 2.48 20.86 -14.95
C LEU A 626 2.95 20.43 -16.34
N TYR A 627 2.56 19.22 -16.75
CA TYR A 627 2.93 18.63 -18.03
C TYR A 627 1.67 18.16 -18.80
N PRO A 628 1.05 19.03 -19.60
CA PRO A 628 -0.02 18.61 -20.49
C PRO A 628 0.53 17.72 -21.60
N GLY A 629 -0.15 16.62 -21.89
CA GLY A 629 0.24 15.67 -22.93
C GLY A 629 -0.01 16.19 -24.33
N SER A 630 0.63 15.55 -25.31
CA SER A 630 0.54 15.90 -26.74
C SER A 630 -0.47 15.07 -27.53
N LYS A 631 -1.14 14.10 -26.92
CA LYS A 631 -2.12 13.23 -27.59
C LYS A 631 -3.47 13.94 -27.70
N GLY A 632 -3.92 14.23 -28.94
CA GLY A 632 -5.24 14.78 -29.23
C GLY A 632 -5.20 16.00 -30.16
N THR A 633 -6.31 16.28 -30.82
CA THR A 633 -6.46 17.34 -31.87
C THR A 633 -7.29 18.54 -31.40
N GLY A 634 -7.56 18.74 -30.13
CA GLY A 634 -8.44 19.79 -29.63
C GLY A 634 -7.74 20.91 -28.86
N TYR A 635 -8.47 21.99 -28.61
CA TYR A 635 -8.04 23.17 -27.86
C TYR A 635 -7.80 22.89 -26.34
N GLY A 636 -7.96 21.67 -25.87
CA GLY A 636 -8.05 21.31 -24.45
C GLY A 636 -6.76 20.85 -23.77
N GLN A 637 -5.58 21.11 -24.35
CA GLN A 637 -4.30 20.58 -23.80
C GLN A 637 -3.48 21.66 -23.07
N ASN A 638 -4.13 22.40 -22.21
CA ASN A 638 -3.49 23.46 -21.45
C ASN A 638 -2.93 22.94 -20.11
N ALA A 639 -1.97 23.63 -19.53
CA ALA A 639 -1.60 23.40 -18.15
C ALA A 639 -2.72 23.87 -17.20
N ILE A 640 -3.21 25.09 -17.43
CA ILE A 640 -4.36 25.65 -16.69
C ILE A 640 -5.37 26.25 -17.65
N TYR A 641 -6.64 25.96 -17.43
CA TYR A 641 -7.78 26.54 -18.16
C TYR A 641 -8.81 27.11 -17.22
N GLY A 642 -9.35 28.31 -17.58
CA GLY A 642 -10.60 28.83 -17.03
C GLY A 642 -10.50 29.61 -15.73
N PHE A 643 -9.35 30.16 -15.35
CA PHE A 643 -9.12 30.91 -14.10
C PHE A 643 -9.57 32.38 -14.22
N SER A 644 -9.78 33.00 -13.05
CA SER A 644 -9.84 34.46 -12.88
C SER A 644 -8.53 35.02 -12.35
N LYS A 645 -7.91 34.34 -11.37
CA LYS A 645 -6.63 34.74 -10.80
C LYS A 645 -5.72 33.56 -10.56
N ILE A 646 -4.45 33.71 -10.93
CA ILE A 646 -3.34 32.85 -10.53
C ILE A 646 -2.40 33.70 -9.65
N SER A 647 -2.09 33.25 -8.45
CA SER A 647 -1.13 33.88 -7.54
C SER A 647 0.00 32.92 -7.23
N ILE A 648 1.23 33.29 -7.59
CA ILE A 648 2.45 32.58 -7.25
C ILE A 648 3.14 33.41 -6.19
N GLU A 649 3.16 32.92 -4.97
CA GLU A 649 3.58 33.72 -3.82
C GLU A 649 5.10 33.64 -3.59
N ASN A 650 5.60 34.37 -2.60
CA ASN A 650 7.02 34.61 -2.35
C ASN A 650 7.81 33.29 -2.27
N GLY A 651 8.84 33.18 -3.11
CA GLY A 651 9.71 32.00 -3.15
C GLY A 651 9.07 30.72 -3.71
N ALA A 652 7.82 30.76 -4.18
CA ALA A 652 7.17 29.64 -4.82
C ALA A 652 7.69 29.39 -6.23
N SER A 653 7.53 28.17 -6.74
CA SER A 653 7.96 27.79 -8.09
C SER A 653 6.79 27.22 -8.90
N PHE A 654 6.57 27.80 -10.08
CA PHE A 654 5.57 27.34 -11.04
C PHE A 654 6.24 27.03 -12.37
N THR A 655 6.17 25.79 -12.80
CA THR A 655 6.68 25.32 -14.10
C THR A 655 5.55 24.69 -14.91
N ALA A 656 5.41 25.10 -16.19
CA ALA A 656 4.49 24.45 -17.12
C ALA A 656 5.18 24.27 -18.48
N ASN A 657 5.21 23.04 -18.98
CA ASN A 657 5.89 22.71 -20.24
C ASN A 657 5.06 21.70 -21.06
N GLY A 658 4.81 22.02 -22.33
CA GLY A 658 4.06 21.14 -23.23
C GLY A 658 3.90 21.66 -24.64
N ALA A 659 3.11 20.95 -25.44
CA ALA A 659 2.95 21.22 -26.88
C ALA A 659 1.83 22.22 -27.22
N ARG A 660 1.04 22.66 -26.25
CA ARG A 660 -0.12 23.55 -26.45
C ARG A 660 0.01 24.81 -25.59
N PRO A 661 -0.85 25.84 -25.79
CA PRO A 661 -0.86 27.00 -24.92
C PRO A 661 -0.99 26.59 -23.45
N MET A 662 -0.05 27.00 -22.62
CA MET A 662 0.01 26.53 -21.24
C MET A 662 -1.06 27.15 -20.36
N ILE A 663 -1.43 28.40 -20.63
CA ILE A 663 -2.37 29.17 -19.81
C ILE A 663 -3.48 29.72 -20.69
N ARG A 664 -4.73 29.37 -20.36
CA ARG A 664 -5.90 29.76 -21.14
C ARG A 664 -7.06 30.19 -20.24
N THR A 665 -7.74 31.26 -20.63
CA THR A 665 -8.96 31.72 -19.97
C THR A 665 -10.22 31.39 -20.78
N GLU A 666 -11.39 31.48 -20.14
CA GLU A 666 -12.69 31.38 -20.80
C GLU A 666 -13.07 32.64 -21.56
N TYR A 667 -13.93 32.45 -22.55
CA TYR A 667 -14.50 33.56 -23.37
C TYR A 667 -15.21 34.63 -22.53
N THR A 668 -15.84 34.22 -21.44
CA THR A 668 -16.60 35.11 -20.56
C THR A 668 -15.74 35.72 -19.45
N ALA A 669 -14.48 35.27 -19.27
CA ALA A 669 -13.59 35.82 -18.24
C ALA A 669 -13.30 37.30 -18.53
N LYS A 670 -13.56 38.15 -17.53
CA LYS A 670 -13.18 39.57 -17.56
C LYS A 670 -11.97 39.71 -16.65
N ASN A 671 -10.89 40.33 -17.20
CA ASN A 671 -9.72 40.73 -16.41
C ASN A 671 -9.05 39.58 -15.64
N ALA A 672 -8.78 38.47 -16.32
CA ALA A 672 -7.98 37.40 -15.75
C ALA A 672 -6.57 37.91 -15.41
N ARG A 673 -6.00 37.48 -14.29
CA ARG A 673 -4.73 38.00 -13.80
C ARG A 673 -3.81 36.87 -13.32
N VAL A 674 -2.52 37.03 -13.65
CA VAL A 674 -1.43 36.19 -13.14
C VAL A 674 -0.48 37.11 -12.38
N GLU A 675 -0.33 36.86 -11.08
CA GLU A 675 0.55 37.62 -10.20
C GLU A 675 1.67 36.71 -9.68
N VAL A 676 2.89 37.13 -9.85
CA VAL A 676 4.10 36.42 -9.40
C VAL A 676 4.85 37.35 -8.47
N ALA A 677 4.95 36.91 -7.21
CA ALA A 677 5.53 37.65 -6.13
C ALA A 677 7.08 37.62 -6.15
N PRO A 678 7.74 38.46 -5.31
CA PRO A 678 9.20 38.46 -5.19
C PRO A 678 9.80 37.10 -4.87
N ASN A 679 11.00 36.86 -5.36
CA ASN A 679 11.75 35.62 -5.20
C ASN A 679 11.09 34.36 -5.78
N ALA A 680 9.95 34.45 -6.45
CA ALA A 680 9.28 33.32 -7.07
C ALA A 680 9.90 32.96 -8.43
N VAL A 681 9.70 31.73 -8.86
CA VAL A 681 10.07 31.20 -10.16
C VAL A 681 8.82 30.97 -11.00
N PHE A 682 8.81 31.48 -12.22
CA PHE A 682 7.72 31.28 -13.17
C PHE A 682 8.28 30.89 -14.53
N ASP A 683 8.21 29.59 -14.88
CA ASP A 683 8.77 29.03 -16.12
C ASP A 683 7.68 28.37 -16.95
N VAL A 684 7.27 29.04 -18.03
CA VAL A 684 6.19 28.57 -18.90
C VAL A 684 6.68 28.48 -20.33
N ARG A 685 6.62 27.26 -20.90
CA ARG A 685 7.10 26.96 -22.24
C ARG A 685 6.05 26.20 -23.04
N THR A 686 5.89 26.59 -24.32
CA THR A 686 5.11 25.81 -25.27
C THR A 686 5.92 25.57 -26.54
N THR A 687 5.76 24.40 -27.13
CA THR A 687 6.37 24.00 -28.41
C THR A 687 5.35 23.92 -29.54
N ASP A 688 4.09 24.25 -29.29
CA ASP A 688 3.04 24.19 -30.31
C ASP A 688 3.27 25.20 -31.44
N ALA A 689 3.09 24.74 -32.68
CA ALA A 689 3.33 25.56 -33.88
C ALA A 689 2.21 26.54 -34.19
N THR A 690 1.01 26.47 -33.64
CA THR A 690 -0.15 27.29 -34.02
C THR A 690 -0.52 28.42 -33.06
N GLU A 691 -0.13 28.36 -31.79
CA GLU A 691 -0.54 29.31 -30.74
C GLU A 691 0.61 29.63 -29.76
N GLY A 692 0.66 30.81 -29.22
CA GLY A 692 1.67 31.26 -28.26
C GLY A 692 1.57 30.54 -26.89
N PHE A 693 2.37 30.95 -25.91
CA PHE A 693 2.33 30.37 -24.57
C PHE A 693 1.00 30.60 -23.84
N SER A 694 0.23 31.58 -24.26
CA SER A 694 -1.06 31.93 -23.68
C SER A 694 -2.10 32.12 -24.75
N PHE A 695 -3.27 31.51 -24.58
CA PHE A 695 -4.47 31.75 -25.37
C PHE A 695 -5.55 32.33 -24.44
N SER A 696 -5.98 33.56 -24.67
CA SER A 696 -6.84 34.24 -23.70
C SER A 696 -7.78 35.28 -24.31
N TYR A 697 -8.80 35.61 -23.57
CA TYR A 697 -9.68 36.71 -23.76
C TYR A 697 -9.29 37.99 -22.99
N GLY A 698 -8.04 38.08 -22.58
CA GLY A 698 -7.41 39.13 -21.84
C GLY A 698 -6.81 38.63 -20.51
N ILE A 699 -5.48 38.60 -20.42
CA ILE A 699 -4.76 38.24 -19.21
C ILE A 699 -3.77 39.36 -18.91
N ASP A 700 -3.76 39.82 -17.67
CA ASP A 700 -2.72 40.71 -17.16
C ASP A 700 -1.71 39.90 -16.35
N TYR A 701 -0.46 39.85 -16.82
CA TYR A 701 0.67 39.24 -16.14
C TYR A 701 1.44 40.30 -15.37
N VAL A 702 1.65 40.07 -14.08
CA VAL A 702 2.42 40.96 -13.19
C VAL A 702 3.49 40.16 -12.49
N PHE A 703 4.75 40.46 -12.78
CA PHE A 703 5.92 39.84 -12.18
C PHE A 703 6.62 40.88 -11.30
N ASP A 704 6.51 40.73 -9.98
CA ASP A 704 7.09 41.65 -9.03
C ASP A 704 8.40 41.08 -8.45
N HIS A 705 9.55 41.54 -8.97
CA HIS A 705 10.88 41.12 -8.53
C HIS A 705 11.05 39.59 -8.48
N ALA A 706 10.45 38.88 -9.45
CA ALA A 706 10.56 37.41 -9.56
C ALA A 706 12.04 37.00 -9.68
N MET A 707 12.45 35.99 -8.95
CA MET A 707 13.82 35.48 -9.00
C MET A 707 14.16 34.97 -10.41
N TYR A 708 13.21 34.31 -11.05
CA TYR A 708 13.35 33.85 -12.44
C TYR A 708 12.00 33.85 -13.15
N LEU A 709 11.97 34.44 -14.30
CA LEU A 709 10.86 34.40 -15.25
C LEU A 709 11.34 33.83 -16.58
N ASN A 710 10.59 32.89 -17.14
CA ASN A 710 10.71 32.47 -18.52
C ASN A 710 9.33 32.28 -19.15
N LEU A 711 9.07 33.02 -20.20
CA LEU A 711 7.93 32.89 -21.07
C LEU A 711 8.43 32.52 -22.47
N GLU A 712 8.10 31.33 -22.97
CA GLU A 712 8.71 30.81 -24.21
C GLU A 712 7.68 30.18 -25.15
N SER A 713 7.73 30.62 -26.41
CA SER A 713 6.93 30.10 -27.54
C SER A 713 7.74 30.13 -28.84
N PRO A 714 8.72 29.23 -29.01
CA PRO A 714 9.79 29.39 -30.02
C PRO A 714 9.35 29.20 -31.45
N THR A 715 8.20 28.58 -31.70
CA THR A 715 7.77 28.19 -33.06
C THR A 715 6.74 29.14 -33.67
N LYS A 716 6.52 30.36 -33.10
CA LYS A 716 5.35 31.15 -33.37
C LYS A 716 5.56 32.49 -33.97
N THR A 717 4.60 32.83 -34.84
CA THR A 717 4.37 34.20 -35.29
C THR A 717 3.71 35.06 -34.20
N ASN A 718 3.00 34.42 -33.25
CA ASN A 718 2.34 35.10 -32.16
C ASN A 718 2.83 34.54 -30.81
N PHE A 719 3.56 35.33 -30.09
CA PHE A 719 4.05 34.99 -28.75
C PHE A 719 2.90 34.73 -27.75
N MET A 720 1.88 35.59 -27.80
CA MET A 720 0.66 35.44 -27.05
C MET A 720 -0.53 35.52 -28.02
N TYR A 721 -1.43 34.57 -27.98
CA TYR A 721 -2.68 34.61 -28.72
C TYR A 721 -3.79 35.19 -27.83
N ALA A 722 -4.27 36.37 -28.15
CA ALA A 722 -5.27 37.07 -27.33
C ALA A 722 -6.40 37.69 -28.22
N TYR A 723 -7.64 37.44 -27.84
CA TYR A 723 -8.82 38.06 -28.44
C TYR A 723 -9.15 39.43 -27.82
N ARG A 724 -8.64 39.74 -26.63
CA ARG A 724 -8.78 41.00 -25.92
C ARG A 724 -7.42 41.47 -25.47
N ASN A 725 -7.31 42.74 -25.17
CA ASN A 725 -6.06 43.33 -24.68
C ASN A 725 -5.51 42.55 -23.49
N SER A 726 -4.28 42.16 -23.62
CA SER A 726 -3.49 41.55 -22.55
C SER A 726 -2.29 42.42 -22.22
N SER A 727 -1.72 42.24 -21.05
CA SER A 727 -0.51 42.98 -20.62
C SER A 727 0.51 42.07 -19.96
N ILE A 728 1.79 42.46 -20.04
CA ILE A 728 2.90 41.87 -19.29
C ILE A 728 3.62 42.99 -18.59
N SER A 729 3.66 42.95 -17.27
CA SER A 729 4.40 43.89 -16.45
C SER A 729 5.48 43.15 -15.66
N ILE A 730 6.73 43.54 -15.79
CA ILE A 730 7.88 43.00 -15.09
C ILE A 730 8.55 44.14 -14.33
N TYR A 731 8.74 43.95 -13.03
CA TYR A 731 9.43 44.91 -12.16
C TYR A 731 10.74 44.29 -11.66
N GLY A 732 11.82 45.06 -11.86
CA GLY A 732 13.18 44.70 -11.41
C GLY A 732 13.90 43.64 -12.29
N GLY A 733 15.22 43.66 -12.21
CA GLY A 733 16.10 42.61 -12.74
C GLY A 733 16.63 42.80 -14.15
N LYS A 734 17.27 41.71 -14.67
CA LYS A 734 17.81 41.65 -16.03
C LYS A 734 16.75 41.07 -16.97
N ILE A 735 16.33 41.86 -17.93
CA ILE A 735 15.38 41.40 -18.97
C ILE A 735 16.15 40.99 -20.22
N SER A 736 15.83 39.83 -20.77
CA SER A 736 16.34 39.35 -22.05
C SER A 736 15.19 38.93 -22.97
N VAL A 737 15.31 39.30 -24.22
CA VAL A 737 14.29 39.03 -25.25
C VAL A 737 14.97 38.34 -26.44
N TRP A 738 14.33 37.31 -26.95
CA TRP A 738 14.76 36.58 -28.17
C TRP A 738 13.75 36.79 -29.27
N ASN A 739 14.22 36.99 -30.49
CA ASN A 739 13.39 36.99 -31.67
C ASN A 739 13.33 35.60 -32.36
N ALA A 740 12.51 35.45 -33.40
CA ALA A 740 12.35 34.19 -34.14
C ALA A 740 13.63 33.69 -34.82
N ALA A 741 14.64 34.53 -35.01
CA ALA A 741 15.95 34.18 -35.56
C ALA A 741 16.98 33.83 -34.43
N ASN A 742 16.53 33.65 -33.20
CA ASN A 742 17.33 33.41 -32.00
C ASN A 742 18.33 34.52 -31.63
N ALA A 743 18.21 35.71 -32.23
CA ALA A 743 18.95 36.87 -31.78
C ALA A 743 18.47 37.26 -30.37
N THR A 744 19.41 37.55 -29.48
CA THR A 744 19.13 37.90 -28.08
C THR A 744 19.62 39.29 -27.78
N GLN A 745 18.81 40.10 -27.11
CA GLN A 745 19.19 41.33 -26.50
C GLN A 745 18.84 41.37 -25.04
N SER A 746 19.64 42.01 -24.20
CA SER A 746 19.45 42.06 -22.74
C SER A 746 19.69 43.45 -22.23
N TRP A 747 18.98 43.82 -21.19
CA TRP A 747 19.06 45.09 -20.49
C TRP A 747 19.11 44.87 -18.97
N ASN A 748 19.99 45.56 -18.28
CA ASN A 748 20.18 45.40 -16.83
C ASN A 748 20.82 46.63 -16.19
N PRO A 749 20.29 47.17 -15.13
CA PRO A 749 19.00 46.82 -14.54
C PRO A 749 17.81 47.45 -15.32
N VAL A 750 16.66 46.79 -15.25
CA VAL A 750 15.39 47.32 -15.74
C VAL A 750 14.43 47.35 -14.55
N GLU A 751 14.07 48.54 -14.08
CA GLU A 751 13.13 48.68 -12.96
C GLU A 751 11.70 48.41 -13.42
N VAL A 752 11.33 48.84 -14.62
CA VAL A 752 9.99 48.70 -15.17
C VAL A 752 10.06 48.29 -16.64
N PHE A 753 9.40 47.18 -16.94
CA PHE A 753 9.10 46.72 -18.30
C PHE A 753 7.61 46.39 -18.38
N GLN A 754 6.86 47.15 -19.19
CA GLN A 754 5.42 46.89 -19.38
C GLN A 754 5.07 46.90 -20.86
N LEU A 755 4.50 45.79 -21.31
CA LEU A 755 3.85 45.68 -22.62
C LEU A 755 2.34 45.69 -22.40
N ASN A 756 1.66 46.69 -22.90
CA ASN A 756 0.24 46.89 -22.79
C ASN A 756 -0.42 46.71 -24.17
N ASN A 757 -1.71 46.39 -24.20
CA ASN A 757 -2.50 46.24 -25.41
C ASN A 757 -1.99 45.15 -26.37
N ILE A 758 -1.54 44.03 -25.85
CA ILE A 758 -1.14 42.86 -26.64
C ILE A 758 -2.40 42.22 -27.22
N LEU A 759 -2.50 42.21 -28.57
CA LEU A 759 -3.62 41.61 -29.32
C LEU A 759 -3.12 40.49 -30.25
N SER A 760 -4.00 39.58 -30.62
CA SER A 760 -3.73 38.52 -31.60
C SER A 760 -3.17 39.10 -32.91
N GLY A 761 -2.10 38.52 -33.40
CA GLY A 761 -1.43 38.95 -34.65
C GLY A 761 -0.52 40.18 -34.46
N LYS A 762 -0.42 40.74 -33.25
CA LYS A 762 0.47 41.84 -32.93
C LYS A 762 1.26 41.48 -31.68
N ASN A 763 2.47 41.03 -31.86
CA ASN A 763 3.39 40.72 -30.77
C ASN A 763 3.82 41.94 -29.96
N MET A 764 3.48 43.13 -30.48
CA MET A 764 3.92 44.39 -29.88
C MET A 764 2.71 45.14 -29.38
N GLY A 765 2.57 45.19 -28.08
CA GLY A 765 1.79 46.19 -27.40
C GLY A 765 2.53 47.53 -27.27
N THR A 766 1.97 48.46 -26.54
CA THR A 766 2.66 49.72 -26.18
C THR A 766 3.64 49.44 -25.08
N LEU A 767 4.95 49.69 -25.34
CA LEU A 767 6.02 49.53 -24.33
C LEU A 767 6.11 50.74 -23.43
N THR A 768 6.08 50.54 -22.14
CA THR A 768 6.48 51.49 -21.12
C THR A 768 7.66 50.89 -20.34
N THR A 769 8.77 51.61 -20.21
CA THR A 769 9.97 51.12 -19.53
C THR A 769 10.76 52.25 -18.90
N SER A 770 11.50 51.96 -17.83
CA SER A 770 12.46 52.84 -17.17
C SER A 770 13.77 52.97 -17.95
N SER A 771 14.06 52.02 -18.87
CA SER A 771 15.29 52.02 -19.66
C SER A 771 15.11 52.75 -21.00
N ALA A 772 15.83 53.85 -21.20
CA ALA A 772 15.83 54.59 -22.47
C ALA A 772 16.41 53.74 -23.61
N GLU A 773 17.43 52.93 -23.38
CA GLU A 773 18.00 52.01 -24.36
C GLU A 773 17.00 50.96 -24.80
N LEU A 774 16.33 50.31 -23.83
CA LEU A 774 15.27 49.34 -24.08
C LEU A 774 14.13 49.95 -24.88
N LYS A 775 13.72 51.16 -24.54
CA LYS A 775 12.66 51.87 -25.26
C LYS A 775 13.01 52.10 -26.74
N ASN A 776 14.27 52.46 -27.03
CA ASN A 776 14.71 52.75 -28.38
C ASN A 776 14.96 51.52 -29.20
N THR A 777 15.37 50.43 -28.57
CA THR A 777 15.81 49.19 -29.30
C THR A 777 14.75 48.09 -29.35
N PHE A 778 13.74 48.08 -28.46
CA PHE A 778 12.72 47.02 -28.41
C PHE A 778 11.91 46.90 -29.70
N GLY A 779 11.68 48.00 -30.42
CA GLY A 779 10.99 47.99 -31.69
C GLY A 779 11.64 47.14 -32.77
N SER A 780 12.96 46.88 -32.69
CA SER A 780 13.69 46.00 -33.61
C SER A 780 13.42 44.49 -33.33
N PHE A 781 12.80 44.14 -32.19
CA PHE A 781 12.38 42.77 -31.83
C PHE A 781 10.92 42.49 -32.15
N ALA A 782 10.45 42.89 -33.31
CA ALA A 782 9.03 42.80 -33.72
C ALA A 782 8.39 41.42 -33.58
N ASN A 783 9.18 40.36 -33.58
CA ASN A 783 8.72 38.95 -33.48
C ASN A 783 9.49 38.19 -32.40
N TYR A 784 9.41 38.64 -31.13
CA TYR A 784 10.02 37.92 -30.03
C TYR A 784 9.25 36.64 -29.74
N VAL A 785 10.00 35.61 -29.38
CA VAL A 785 9.50 34.24 -29.08
C VAL A 785 9.79 33.82 -27.64
N ARG A 786 10.60 34.62 -26.91
CA ARG A 786 10.93 34.34 -25.55
C ARG A 786 11.26 35.64 -24.79
N ILE A 787 10.79 35.74 -23.58
CA ILE A 787 11.14 36.77 -22.62
C ILE A 787 11.59 36.10 -21.34
N THR A 788 12.72 36.53 -20.79
CA THR A 788 13.16 36.13 -19.47
C THR A 788 13.44 37.33 -18.59
N ASN A 789 13.27 37.15 -17.31
CA ASN A 789 13.79 38.04 -16.29
C ASN A 789 14.59 37.26 -15.26
N GLN A 790 15.60 37.88 -14.70
CA GLN A 790 16.42 37.31 -13.62
C GLN A 790 16.83 38.45 -12.67
N ASN A 791 16.47 38.28 -11.42
CA ASN A 791 16.91 39.12 -10.30
C ASN A 791 18.15 38.57 -9.60
#